data_1539226dab524a5c5732298431cd96b9
#
_entry.id   1539226dab524a5c5732298431cd96b9
#
_cell.length_a   1.000
_cell.length_b   1.000
_cell.length_c   1.000
_cell.angle_alpha   90.00
_cell.angle_beta   90.00
_cell.angle_gamma   90.00
#
_symmetry.space_group_name_H-M   'P 1'
#
loop_
_entity.id
_entity.type
_entity.pdbx_description
1 polymer ?
#
loop_
_entity_poly.entity_id
_entity_poly.type
_entity_poly.pdbx_seq_one_letter_code
_entity_poly.pdbx_strand_id
1 'polypeptide(L)'
;MSFRTRLAIRAAKICNSIIKKLNRGSGLTLPGKIAAAIDPHILEKMAAMIQKKIIVVMGTNGKTTTNAILWHTITSEGGTAVINRTGSNMMNGIISALVLATDKKGRINEEYACIEVDENASKTVLPALKPDCILLTNISRDQLDRFGEVDLTRETVKNAISSVPEALLVVNCDDVISYSLALECPNRHVTYGISEQIFDESARSEIKESIFCRKCGSKMNYEFFHYGQLGVYECPECGFKRCEPQHTADSLIRTENTESFRIDGIPMKAVLNNRYNIYNALSAYTALKEMNIENGGFADALAAFNFGNDREDRFIVNGSRIWLQLAKNPIGFQQKVSAVVQDEKEKDVIILINDNYQDGRDISWLWDVDFQYLANANAKTIYTTGSRRYDMALRLKYDGIGCKAITDLKQAIINLSKNGTGNIIIIVNYTGLYSTNHLLHELEKNGGEAAPIEEDEVLPGTAPESQNRKLVIGHLYPDLLNLYGDRGNIQCMRKRLEWRGIDSEVRWFVSGDTIDFSGLDIILLGGGSDREQELVCGYLRENKEEFVNYVENGGAVLAVCGGYQLLGDYYRTPSEKIEGLGILDIYTEWEKGRLVSDIILESSRYTMPVTGFENHGGRTFTGKNEPFGKVKYGNGNRDNDGYEGAVYKNVIATYLHGPLLPKNPEVCDDLLKRALEKKYGADYVFPELEDSAERSASAVICGRYLKKS
;
A
#
# COMPACT_ATOMS: atom_id res chain seq x y z
N MET A 1 -35.50 13.07 -21.77
CA MET A 1 -34.31 12.24 -22.04
C MET A 1 -34.08 12.15 -23.54
N SER A 2 -32.85 12.40 -24.03
CA SER A 2 -32.51 12.40 -25.46
C SER A 2 -32.55 10.97 -26.05
N PHE A 3 -32.68 10.88 -27.39
CA PHE A 3 -32.62 9.56 -28.08
C PHE A 3 -31.27 8.87 -27.83
N ARG A 4 -30.16 9.65 -27.86
CA ARG A 4 -28.80 9.17 -27.59
C ARG A 4 -28.66 8.55 -26.21
N THR A 5 -29.19 9.19 -25.18
CA THR A 5 -29.20 8.69 -23.79
C THR A 5 -30.00 7.39 -23.66
N ARG A 6 -31.16 7.30 -24.32
CA ARG A 6 -31.97 6.05 -24.32
C ARG A 6 -31.25 4.89 -24.98
N LEU A 7 -30.55 5.17 -26.09
CA LEU A 7 -29.75 4.18 -26.78
C LEU A 7 -28.58 3.69 -25.90
N ALA A 8 -27.88 4.60 -25.23
CA ALA A 8 -26.79 4.28 -24.31
C ALA A 8 -27.24 3.36 -23.18
N ILE A 9 -28.36 3.69 -22.53
CA ILE A 9 -28.95 2.87 -21.44
C ILE A 9 -29.33 1.47 -21.95
N ARG A 10 -30.01 1.37 -23.10
CA ARG A 10 -30.40 0.09 -23.65
C ARG A 10 -29.20 -0.79 -24.02
N ALA A 11 -28.22 -0.22 -24.70
CA ALA A 11 -27.01 -0.94 -25.08
C ALA A 11 -26.24 -1.48 -23.85
N ALA A 12 -26.12 -0.67 -22.80
CA ALA A 12 -25.51 -1.08 -21.55
C ALA A 12 -26.26 -2.22 -20.86
N LYS A 13 -27.58 -2.16 -20.80
CA LYS A 13 -28.43 -3.22 -20.21
C LYS A 13 -28.39 -4.54 -21.02
N ILE A 14 -28.36 -4.47 -22.33
CA ILE A 14 -28.17 -5.63 -23.20
C ILE A 14 -26.81 -6.26 -22.96
N CYS A 15 -25.75 -5.45 -22.94
CA CYS A 15 -24.39 -5.89 -22.64
C CYS A 15 -24.34 -6.63 -21.29
N ASN A 16 -24.88 -6.03 -20.23
CA ASN A 16 -24.93 -6.66 -18.91
C ASN A 16 -25.67 -8.00 -18.91
N SER A 17 -26.77 -8.09 -19.65
CA SER A 17 -27.56 -9.34 -19.78
C SER A 17 -26.76 -10.43 -20.50
N ILE A 18 -25.99 -10.08 -21.53
CA ILE A 18 -25.12 -11.01 -22.27
C ILE A 18 -23.99 -11.51 -21.34
N ILE A 19 -23.32 -10.61 -20.61
CA ILE A 19 -22.23 -10.97 -19.69
C ILE A 19 -22.73 -11.97 -18.63
N LYS A 20 -23.88 -11.69 -18.02
CA LYS A 20 -24.49 -12.58 -17.02
C LYS A 20 -24.82 -13.97 -17.60
N LYS A 21 -25.34 -14.04 -18.85
CA LYS A 21 -25.64 -15.31 -19.53
C LYS A 21 -24.40 -16.12 -19.88
N LEU A 22 -23.31 -15.45 -20.24
CA LEU A 22 -22.05 -16.10 -20.61
C LEU A 22 -21.16 -16.48 -19.41
N ASN A 23 -21.58 -16.11 -18.21
CA ASN A 23 -20.81 -16.29 -16.96
C ASN A 23 -19.36 -15.79 -17.06
N ARG A 24 -19.10 -14.73 -17.86
CA ARG A 24 -17.79 -14.16 -18.14
C ARG A 24 -17.62 -12.83 -17.40
N GLY A 25 -17.01 -12.87 -16.22
CA GLY A 25 -16.68 -11.69 -15.41
C GLY A 25 -17.86 -11.06 -14.67
N SER A 26 -17.56 -10.07 -13.82
CA SER A 26 -18.56 -9.39 -12.97
C SER A 26 -19.50 -8.44 -13.71
N GLY A 27 -19.21 -8.08 -14.96
CA GLY A 27 -20.01 -7.13 -15.74
C GLY A 27 -20.02 -5.69 -15.22
N LEU A 28 -19.15 -5.35 -14.28
CA LEU A 28 -19.23 -4.11 -13.52
C LEU A 28 -18.82 -2.84 -14.30
N THR A 29 -17.92 -2.94 -15.26
CA THR A 29 -17.36 -1.75 -15.95
C THR A 29 -17.72 -1.67 -17.44
N LEU A 30 -17.90 -2.80 -18.13
CA LEU A 30 -18.15 -2.82 -19.58
C LEU A 30 -19.48 -2.14 -19.97
N PRO A 31 -20.61 -2.33 -19.25
CA PRO A 31 -21.84 -1.61 -19.55
C PRO A 31 -21.66 -0.09 -19.51
N GLY A 32 -20.93 0.42 -18.51
CA GLY A 32 -20.66 1.86 -18.39
C GLY A 32 -19.74 2.38 -19.49
N LYS A 33 -18.73 1.60 -19.90
CA LYS A 33 -17.86 1.95 -21.02
C LYS A 33 -18.66 2.09 -22.34
N ILE A 34 -19.60 1.18 -22.59
CA ILE A 34 -20.49 1.26 -23.77
C ILE A 34 -21.42 2.47 -23.64
N ALA A 35 -22.00 2.71 -22.48
CA ALA A 35 -22.89 3.86 -22.28
C ALA A 35 -22.14 5.19 -22.49
N ALA A 36 -20.94 5.33 -21.94
CA ALA A 36 -20.10 6.53 -22.10
C ALA A 36 -19.65 6.75 -23.56
N ALA A 37 -19.33 5.68 -24.30
CA ALA A 37 -18.98 5.77 -25.72
C ALA A 37 -20.16 6.27 -26.59
N ILE A 38 -21.38 5.88 -26.23
CA ILE A 38 -22.59 6.33 -26.94
C ILE A 38 -22.98 7.75 -26.49
N ASP A 39 -22.96 8.02 -25.19
CA ASP A 39 -23.31 9.34 -24.64
C ASP A 39 -22.24 9.80 -23.62
N PRO A 40 -21.27 10.63 -24.03
CA PRO A 40 -20.19 11.11 -23.15
C PRO A 40 -20.63 11.86 -21.89
N HIS A 41 -21.84 12.45 -21.91
CA HIS A 41 -22.44 13.15 -20.78
C HIS A 41 -23.45 12.30 -20.00
N ILE A 42 -23.35 10.96 -20.10
CA ILE A 42 -24.32 10.05 -19.47
C ILE A 42 -24.29 10.15 -17.96
N LEU A 43 -23.10 10.33 -17.36
CA LEU A 43 -22.94 10.43 -15.90
C LEU A 43 -23.73 11.60 -15.32
N GLU A 44 -23.55 12.80 -15.87
CA GLU A 44 -24.26 14.02 -15.46
C GLU A 44 -25.77 13.84 -15.57
N LYS A 45 -26.23 13.23 -16.66
CA LYS A 45 -27.66 13.00 -16.88
C LYS A 45 -28.26 11.97 -15.94
N MET A 46 -27.49 10.95 -15.56
CA MET A 46 -27.94 9.97 -14.56
C MET A 46 -27.95 10.54 -13.16
N ALA A 47 -26.88 11.28 -12.79
CA ALA A 47 -26.81 11.98 -11.50
C ALA A 47 -28.00 12.93 -11.29
N ALA A 48 -28.36 13.69 -12.31
CA ALA A 48 -29.51 14.61 -12.27
C ALA A 48 -30.88 13.93 -12.10
N MET A 49 -30.97 12.59 -12.15
CA MET A 49 -32.20 11.82 -11.92
C MET A 49 -32.34 11.37 -10.47
N ILE A 50 -31.31 11.44 -9.66
CA ILE A 50 -31.39 11.14 -8.22
C ILE A 50 -32.29 12.17 -7.56
N GLN A 51 -33.26 11.69 -6.76
CA GLN A 51 -34.36 12.56 -6.32
C GLN A 51 -34.02 13.46 -5.15
N LYS A 52 -33.14 13.00 -4.22
CA LYS A 52 -32.83 13.76 -3.01
C LYS A 52 -31.35 14.12 -2.91
N LYS A 53 -30.47 13.14 -2.63
CA LYS A 53 -29.06 13.41 -2.29
C LYS A 53 -28.10 12.40 -2.92
N ILE A 54 -26.91 12.89 -3.30
CA ILE A 54 -25.77 12.08 -3.73
C ILE A 54 -24.67 12.21 -2.69
N ILE A 55 -24.28 11.07 -2.08
CA ILE A 55 -23.18 10.98 -1.13
C ILE A 55 -22.03 10.26 -1.84
N VAL A 56 -20.87 10.90 -1.88
CA VAL A 56 -19.64 10.32 -2.44
C VAL A 56 -18.71 9.92 -1.29
N VAL A 57 -18.16 8.70 -1.34
CA VAL A 57 -17.16 8.20 -0.41
C VAL A 57 -15.82 8.09 -1.11
N MET A 58 -14.81 8.77 -0.57
CA MET A 58 -13.44 8.83 -1.08
C MET A 58 -12.43 8.52 0.03
N GLY A 59 -11.19 8.26 -0.36
CA GLY A 59 -10.05 8.04 0.53
C GLY A 59 -9.40 6.67 0.32
N THR A 60 -8.23 6.41 0.89
CA THR A 60 -7.45 5.21 0.61
C THR A 60 -8.08 3.94 1.18
N ASN A 61 -8.45 3.95 2.45
CA ASN A 61 -9.01 2.80 3.16
C ASN A 61 -10.43 3.08 3.66
N GLY A 62 -11.26 2.03 3.77
CA GLY A 62 -12.61 2.13 4.34
C GLY A 62 -13.71 2.49 3.35
N LYS A 63 -13.41 2.95 2.13
CA LYS A 63 -14.40 3.40 1.12
C LYS A 63 -15.58 2.46 0.95
N THR A 64 -15.33 1.22 0.57
CA THR A 64 -16.38 0.23 0.24
C THR A 64 -17.26 -0.10 1.44
N THR A 65 -16.64 -0.28 2.62
CA THR A 65 -17.39 -0.58 3.85
C THR A 65 -18.25 0.60 4.27
N THR A 66 -17.70 1.82 4.28
CA THR A 66 -18.46 3.03 4.60
C THR A 66 -19.62 3.24 3.62
N ASN A 67 -19.37 3.06 2.31
CA ASN A 67 -20.40 3.16 1.28
C ASN A 67 -21.51 2.12 1.47
N ALA A 68 -21.16 0.91 1.87
CA ALA A 68 -22.11 -0.15 2.17
C ALA A 68 -22.94 0.14 3.44
N ILE A 69 -22.32 0.70 4.50
CA ILE A 69 -23.02 1.12 5.73
C ILE A 69 -24.05 2.22 5.41
N LEU A 70 -23.65 3.25 4.64
CA LEU A 70 -24.55 4.31 4.19
C LEU A 70 -25.77 3.72 3.45
N TRP A 71 -25.52 2.89 2.46
CA TRP A 71 -26.59 2.25 1.68
C TRP A 71 -27.50 1.38 2.55
N HIS A 72 -26.88 0.57 3.43
CA HIS A 72 -27.63 -0.33 4.32
C HIS A 72 -28.52 0.45 5.28
N THR A 73 -28.01 1.49 5.90
CA THR A 73 -28.81 2.34 6.83
C THR A 73 -29.98 2.97 6.11
N ILE A 74 -29.74 3.65 4.97
CA ILE A 74 -30.81 4.29 4.18
C ILE A 74 -31.90 3.28 3.82
N THR A 75 -31.51 2.06 3.37
CA THR A 75 -32.48 1.06 2.94
C THR A 75 -33.18 0.37 4.10
N SER A 76 -32.54 0.19 5.26
CA SER A 76 -33.14 -0.35 6.47
C SER A 76 -34.19 0.59 7.06
N GLU A 77 -34.03 1.90 6.88
CA GLU A 77 -35.00 2.92 7.29
C GLU A 77 -36.11 3.17 6.23
N GLY A 78 -36.19 2.32 5.20
CA GLY A 78 -37.23 2.36 4.19
C GLY A 78 -36.97 3.31 3.01
N GLY A 79 -35.81 3.97 2.95
CA GLY A 79 -35.37 4.76 1.80
C GLY A 79 -34.89 3.87 0.64
N THR A 80 -34.67 4.49 -0.51
CA THR A 80 -34.12 3.79 -1.70
C THR A 80 -32.83 4.46 -2.16
N ALA A 81 -31.80 3.66 -2.47
CA ALA A 81 -30.51 4.20 -2.86
C ALA A 81 -29.78 3.36 -3.92
N VAL A 82 -29.15 4.02 -4.87
CA VAL A 82 -28.18 3.42 -5.79
C VAL A 82 -26.84 3.25 -5.10
N ILE A 83 -26.15 2.15 -5.34
CA ILE A 83 -24.78 1.91 -4.86
C ILE A 83 -23.94 1.26 -5.98
N ASN A 84 -22.67 1.68 -6.11
CA ASN A 84 -21.70 0.96 -6.93
C ASN A 84 -20.97 -0.10 -6.06
N ARG A 85 -21.39 -1.35 -6.20
CA ARG A 85 -20.86 -2.47 -5.40
C ARG A 85 -19.49 -2.93 -5.91
N THR A 86 -18.78 -3.71 -5.06
CA THR A 86 -17.58 -4.50 -5.41
C THR A 86 -16.39 -3.68 -5.95
N GLY A 87 -16.15 -2.46 -5.43
CA GLY A 87 -14.95 -1.69 -5.79
C GLY A 87 -14.95 -1.12 -7.22
N SER A 88 -16.11 -1.04 -7.89
CA SER A 88 -16.21 -0.41 -9.22
C SER A 88 -16.27 1.13 -9.11
N ASN A 89 -15.22 1.72 -8.55
CA ASN A 89 -15.09 3.12 -8.13
C ASN A 89 -14.50 4.06 -9.20
N MET A 90 -14.19 3.51 -10.39
CA MET A 90 -13.75 4.29 -11.56
C MET A 90 -14.96 4.74 -12.38
N MET A 91 -14.80 5.77 -13.22
CA MET A 91 -15.82 6.38 -14.07
C MET A 91 -16.79 5.35 -14.71
N ASN A 92 -16.25 4.35 -15.40
CA ASN A 92 -17.10 3.36 -16.10
C ASN A 92 -17.91 2.46 -15.15
N GLY A 93 -17.38 2.17 -13.96
CA GLY A 93 -18.08 1.41 -12.92
C GLY A 93 -19.25 2.19 -12.34
N ILE A 94 -19.04 3.47 -12.06
CA ILE A 94 -20.05 4.40 -11.54
C ILE A 94 -21.17 4.58 -12.57
N ILE A 95 -20.82 4.80 -13.84
CA ILE A 95 -21.81 4.88 -14.94
C ILE A 95 -22.61 3.57 -15.03
N SER A 96 -21.95 2.40 -14.91
CA SER A 96 -22.64 1.11 -14.92
C SER A 96 -23.67 1.03 -13.81
N ALA A 97 -23.32 1.39 -12.59
CA ALA A 97 -24.22 1.34 -11.43
C ALA A 97 -25.47 2.20 -11.66
N LEU A 98 -25.30 3.44 -12.08
CA LEU A 98 -26.38 4.37 -12.32
C LEU A 98 -27.26 3.95 -13.52
N VAL A 99 -26.65 3.53 -14.63
CA VAL A 99 -27.40 3.10 -15.84
C VAL A 99 -28.20 1.82 -15.56
N LEU A 100 -27.64 0.87 -14.81
CA LEU A 100 -28.32 -0.38 -14.48
C LEU A 100 -29.46 -0.18 -13.47
N ALA A 101 -29.41 0.87 -12.64
CA ALA A 101 -30.48 1.26 -11.73
C ALA A 101 -31.71 1.86 -12.46
N THR A 102 -31.59 2.27 -13.73
CA THR A 102 -32.73 2.85 -14.45
C THR A 102 -33.88 1.85 -14.67
N ASP A 103 -35.10 2.31 -14.61
CA ASP A 103 -36.32 1.56 -14.96
C ASP A 103 -36.41 1.23 -16.47
N LYS A 104 -37.50 0.61 -16.92
CA LYS A 104 -37.77 0.34 -18.35
C LYS A 104 -37.93 1.61 -19.20
N LYS A 105 -38.27 2.73 -18.58
CA LYS A 105 -38.40 4.05 -19.22
C LYS A 105 -37.06 4.84 -19.19
N GLY A 106 -36.03 4.27 -18.56
CA GLY A 106 -34.69 4.86 -18.43
C GLY A 106 -34.58 5.89 -17.31
N ARG A 107 -35.47 5.90 -16.31
CA ARG A 107 -35.44 6.81 -15.17
C ARG A 107 -34.90 6.10 -13.95
N ILE A 108 -34.14 6.83 -13.14
CA ILE A 108 -33.75 6.40 -11.80
C ILE A 108 -34.85 6.85 -10.84
N ASN A 109 -35.38 5.91 -10.08
CA ASN A 109 -36.47 6.19 -9.12
C ASN A 109 -35.99 6.22 -7.68
N GLU A 110 -34.72 5.95 -7.45
CA GLU A 110 -34.09 5.96 -6.14
C GLU A 110 -33.92 7.37 -5.61
N GLU A 111 -34.16 7.53 -4.32
CA GLU A 111 -34.08 8.82 -3.62
C GLU A 111 -32.63 9.28 -3.43
N TYR A 112 -31.72 8.34 -3.19
CA TYR A 112 -30.34 8.60 -2.84
C TYR A 112 -29.37 7.85 -3.77
N ALA A 113 -28.10 8.31 -3.77
CA ALA A 113 -27.00 7.56 -4.36
C ALA A 113 -25.80 7.57 -3.39
N CYS A 114 -25.28 6.39 -3.06
CA CYS A 114 -24.08 6.17 -2.29
C CYS A 114 -23.00 5.70 -3.27
N ILE A 115 -22.04 6.55 -3.59
CA ILE A 115 -21.07 6.32 -4.66
C ILE A 115 -19.64 6.34 -4.11
N GLU A 116 -18.99 5.19 -4.17
CA GLU A 116 -17.55 5.08 -3.94
C GLU A 116 -16.80 5.62 -5.15
N VAL A 117 -15.82 6.51 -4.93
CA VAL A 117 -15.01 7.14 -5.98
C VAL A 117 -13.51 6.95 -5.69
N ASP A 118 -12.78 6.50 -6.69
CA ASP A 118 -11.32 6.41 -6.65
C ASP A 118 -10.69 7.80 -6.68
N GLU A 119 -9.54 7.98 -6.01
CA GLU A 119 -8.87 9.27 -5.85
C GLU A 119 -8.53 9.91 -7.20
N ASN A 120 -8.02 9.14 -8.14
CA ASN A 120 -7.70 9.65 -9.48
C ASN A 120 -8.94 9.90 -10.36
N ALA A 121 -9.98 9.08 -10.19
CA ALA A 121 -11.23 9.26 -10.92
C ALA A 121 -11.99 10.52 -10.45
N SER A 122 -11.72 10.98 -9.24
CA SER A 122 -12.40 12.14 -8.62
C SER A 122 -12.37 13.40 -9.48
N LYS A 123 -11.24 13.68 -10.18
CA LYS A 123 -11.09 14.85 -11.08
C LYS A 123 -12.20 14.98 -12.11
N THR A 124 -12.69 13.86 -12.60
CA THR A 124 -13.70 13.82 -13.68
C THR A 124 -15.08 13.43 -13.16
N VAL A 125 -15.13 12.65 -12.08
CA VAL A 125 -16.37 12.15 -11.51
C VAL A 125 -17.08 13.21 -10.67
N LEU A 126 -16.38 13.95 -9.78
CA LEU A 126 -17.04 14.93 -8.90
C LEU A 126 -17.72 16.06 -9.68
N PRO A 127 -17.09 16.70 -10.68
CA PRO A 127 -17.76 17.74 -11.46
C PRO A 127 -19.01 17.25 -12.21
N ALA A 128 -19.02 15.98 -12.62
CA ALA A 128 -20.14 15.36 -13.33
C ALA A 128 -21.26 14.90 -12.40
N LEU A 129 -20.94 14.36 -11.21
CA LEU A 129 -21.93 13.94 -10.21
C LEU A 129 -22.56 15.12 -9.47
N LYS A 130 -21.77 16.16 -9.18
CA LYS A 130 -22.16 17.29 -8.31
C LYS A 130 -22.77 16.80 -7.00
N PRO A 131 -21.98 16.08 -6.16
CA PRO A 131 -22.52 15.47 -4.95
C PRO A 131 -22.98 16.52 -3.94
N ASP A 132 -23.95 16.14 -3.10
CA ASP A 132 -24.38 16.95 -1.94
C ASP A 132 -23.40 16.81 -0.77
N CYS A 133 -22.77 15.62 -0.66
CA CYS A 133 -21.82 15.31 0.41
C CYS A 133 -20.64 14.52 -0.14
N ILE A 134 -19.44 14.87 0.30
CA ILE A 134 -18.21 14.12 0.08
C ILE A 134 -17.70 13.67 1.44
N LEU A 135 -17.58 12.37 1.63
CA LEU A 135 -17.00 11.76 2.81
C LEU A 135 -15.57 11.33 2.48
N LEU A 136 -14.59 11.94 3.15
CA LEU A 136 -13.17 11.63 3.01
C LEU A 136 -12.72 10.83 4.23
N THR A 137 -12.39 9.54 4.03
CA THR A 137 -12.04 8.62 5.12
C THR A 137 -10.61 8.83 5.63
N ASN A 138 -9.64 8.74 4.75
CA ASN A 138 -8.22 8.95 5.02
C ASN A 138 -7.44 9.00 3.70
N ILE A 139 -6.25 9.59 3.72
CA ILE A 139 -5.30 9.58 2.61
C ILE A 139 -4.00 8.96 3.11
N SER A 140 -3.61 7.83 2.53
CA SER A 140 -2.36 7.15 2.85
C SER A 140 -1.75 6.53 1.59
N ARG A 141 -0.58 5.94 1.74
CA ARG A 141 0.12 5.24 0.66
C ARG A 141 -0.71 4.08 0.11
N ASP A 142 -0.96 4.07 -1.20
CA ASP A 142 -1.63 2.96 -1.92
C ASP A 142 -1.14 2.93 -3.38
N GLN A 143 -0.63 1.79 -3.84
CA GLN A 143 -0.22 1.56 -5.23
C GLN A 143 0.59 2.72 -5.85
N LEU A 144 1.80 2.97 -5.32
CA LEU A 144 2.66 4.10 -5.72
C LEU A 144 2.96 4.14 -7.23
N ASP A 145 2.95 3.00 -7.90
CA ASP A 145 3.11 2.88 -9.35
C ASP A 145 1.92 3.46 -10.15
N ARG A 146 0.72 3.52 -9.55
CA ARG A 146 -0.50 4.04 -10.20
C ARG A 146 -0.86 5.46 -9.77
N PHE A 147 -0.70 5.76 -8.51
CA PHE A 147 -1.15 7.02 -7.91
C PHE A 147 0.00 8.00 -7.69
N GLY A 148 1.24 7.51 -7.73
CA GLY A 148 2.42 8.30 -7.36
C GLY A 148 2.51 8.54 -5.86
N GLU A 149 3.19 9.60 -5.49
CA GLU A 149 3.40 9.98 -4.10
C GLU A 149 2.11 10.45 -3.42
N VAL A 150 2.02 10.32 -2.10
CA VAL A 150 0.86 10.71 -1.30
C VAL A 150 0.48 12.18 -1.52
N ASP A 151 1.48 13.06 -1.70
CA ASP A 151 1.25 14.47 -1.95
C ASP A 151 0.57 14.74 -3.30
N LEU A 152 0.89 13.98 -4.34
CA LEU A 152 0.21 14.07 -5.62
C LEU A 152 -1.26 13.61 -5.53
N THR A 153 -1.50 12.53 -4.79
CA THR A 153 -2.86 12.05 -4.51
C THR A 153 -3.65 13.09 -3.73
N ARG A 154 -3.04 13.68 -2.69
CA ARG A 154 -3.64 14.75 -1.89
C ARG A 154 -4.05 15.95 -2.75
N GLU A 155 -3.14 16.46 -3.59
CA GLU A 155 -3.42 17.60 -4.48
C GLU A 155 -4.52 17.26 -5.52
N THR A 156 -4.53 16.03 -6.02
CA THR A 156 -5.58 15.54 -6.92
C THR A 156 -6.94 15.58 -6.26
N VAL A 157 -7.04 15.04 -5.03
CA VAL A 157 -8.27 14.99 -4.25
C VAL A 157 -8.71 16.40 -3.85
N LYS A 158 -7.79 17.26 -3.40
CA LYS A 158 -8.05 18.66 -3.06
C LYS A 158 -8.68 19.42 -4.23
N ASN A 159 -8.05 19.34 -5.41
CA ASN A 159 -8.54 20.03 -6.60
C ASN A 159 -9.91 19.50 -7.05
N ALA A 160 -10.14 18.19 -6.93
CA ALA A 160 -11.42 17.59 -7.25
C ALA A 160 -12.54 18.05 -6.27
N ILE A 161 -12.28 18.05 -4.97
CA ILE A 161 -13.23 18.56 -3.94
C ILE A 161 -13.52 20.04 -4.16
N SER A 162 -12.48 20.84 -4.38
CA SER A 162 -12.62 22.29 -4.61
C SER A 162 -13.41 22.63 -5.88
N SER A 163 -13.53 21.69 -6.84
CA SER A 163 -14.33 21.88 -8.05
C SER A 163 -15.84 21.82 -7.81
N VAL A 164 -16.27 21.37 -6.63
CA VAL A 164 -17.68 21.27 -6.21
C VAL A 164 -17.88 21.91 -4.82
N PRO A 165 -17.69 23.22 -4.69
CA PRO A 165 -17.61 23.91 -3.40
C PRO A 165 -18.90 23.86 -2.59
N GLU A 166 -20.04 23.61 -3.21
CA GLU A 166 -21.35 23.50 -2.54
C GLU A 166 -21.52 22.17 -1.77
N ALA A 167 -20.70 21.14 -2.09
CA ALA A 167 -20.77 19.86 -1.42
C ALA A 167 -20.28 19.98 0.04
N LEU A 168 -21.03 19.39 0.97
CA LEU A 168 -20.56 19.22 2.34
C LEU A 168 -19.37 18.27 2.36
N LEU A 169 -18.26 18.64 3.00
CA LEU A 169 -17.10 17.77 3.20
C LEU A 169 -17.11 17.18 4.62
N VAL A 170 -17.32 15.88 4.73
CA VAL A 170 -17.19 15.11 5.99
C VAL A 170 -15.78 14.53 6.03
N VAL A 171 -14.98 14.90 7.03
CA VAL A 171 -13.55 14.59 7.06
C VAL A 171 -13.09 14.01 8.40
N ASN A 172 -12.20 13.04 8.33
CA ASN A 172 -11.53 12.45 9.49
C ASN A 172 -10.46 13.42 10.01
N CYS A 173 -10.65 14.00 11.21
CA CYS A 173 -9.67 14.91 11.79
C CYS A 173 -8.52 14.19 12.50
N ASP A 174 -8.60 12.88 12.70
CA ASP A 174 -7.52 12.06 13.21
C ASP A 174 -6.46 11.77 12.10
N ASP A 175 -6.82 12.00 10.82
CA ASP A 175 -5.89 11.94 9.69
C ASP A 175 -5.34 13.32 9.35
N VAL A 176 -4.05 13.54 9.67
CA VAL A 176 -3.34 14.81 9.40
C VAL A 176 -3.50 15.27 7.96
N ILE A 177 -3.42 14.33 6.99
CA ILE A 177 -3.44 14.64 5.56
C ILE A 177 -4.83 15.09 5.15
N SER A 178 -5.86 14.32 5.49
CA SER A 178 -7.26 14.65 5.15
C SER A 178 -7.72 15.93 5.83
N TYR A 179 -7.38 16.12 7.11
CA TYR A 179 -7.77 17.31 7.84
C TYR A 179 -7.07 18.57 7.32
N SER A 180 -5.74 18.50 7.06
CA SER A 180 -5.03 19.63 6.47
C SER A 180 -5.57 20.00 5.09
N LEU A 181 -5.99 19.01 4.29
CA LEU A 181 -6.60 19.21 2.99
C LEU A 181 -7.95 19.92 3.13
N ALA A 182 -8.80 19.50 4.08
CA ALA A 182 -10.12 20.10 4.29
C ALA A 182 -10.03 21.59 4.66
N LEU A 183 -9.01 22.00 5.42
CA LEU A 183 -8.75 23.40 5.75
C LEU A 183 -8.36 24.28 4.55
N GLU A 184 -7.88 23.67 3.47
CA GLU A 184 -7.50 24.36 2.23
C GLU A 184 -8.65 24.39 1.19
N CYS A 185 -9.68 23.56 1.38
CA CYS A 185 -10.83 23.50 0.47
C CYS A 185 -11.86 24.62 0.79
N PRO A 186 -12.55 25.16 -0.23
CA PRO A 186 -13.61 26.17 -0.02
C PRO A 186 -14.90 25.58 0.58
N ASN A 187 -15.02 24.27 0.63
CA ASN A 187 -16.21 23.55 1.08
C ASN A 187 -16.49 23.75 2.57
N ARG A 188 -17.75 23.88 2.95
CA ARG A 188 -18.14 23.68 4.34
C ARG A 188 -17.74 22.29 4.78
N HIS A 189 -17.03 22.14 5.88
CA HIS A 189 -16.62 20.84 6.37
C HIS A 189 -17.12 20.55 7.80
N VAL A 190 -17.29 19.26 8.08
CA VAL A 190 -17.64 18.68 9.37
C VAL A 190 -16.63 17.60 9.68
N THR A 191 -16.16 17.59 10.93
CA THR A 191 -15.11 16.69 11.37
C THR A 191 -15.64 15.54 12.22
N TYR A 192 -15.02 14.36 12.06
CA TYR A 192 -15.23 13.23 12.96
C TYR A 192 -13.89 12.66 13.41
N GLY A 193 -13.88 12.00 14.56
CA GLY A 193 -12.69 11.38 15.12
C GLY A 193 -13.00 10.52 16.34
N ILE A 194 -12.01 9.81 16.85
CA ILE A 194 -12.13 8.95 18.03
C ILE A 194 -11.41 9.61 19.20
N SER A 195 -12.11 9.77 20.33
CA SER A 195 -11.62 10.55 21.48
C SER A 195 -10.83 9.75 22.49
N GLU A 196 -10.81 8.41 22.38
CA GLU A 196 -10.11 7.52 23.29
C GLU A 196 -9.12 6.65 22.53
N GLN A 197 -8.01 6.25 23.16
CA GLN A 197 -7.09 5.28 22.58
C GLN A 197 -7.76 3.89 22.59
N ILE A 198 -8.16 3.43 21.40
CA ILE A 198 -8.86 2.15 21.23
C ILE A 198 -7.97 1.02 20.68
N PHE A 199 -6.72 1.34 20.36
CA PHE A 199 -5.74 0.37 19.86
C PHE A 199 -4.58 0.28 20.85
N ASP A 200 -4.12 -0.95 21.12
CA ASP A 200 -2.96 -1.18 21.98
C ASP A 200 -1.68 -0.69 21.30
N GLU A 201 -0.72 -0.20 22.10
CA GLU A 201 0.58 0.29 21.61
C GLU A 201 1.39 -0.80 20.87
N SER A 202 1.13 -2.09 21.16
CA SER A 202 1.73 -3.22 20.47
C SER A 202 1.35 -3.33 18.98
N ALA A 203 0.30 -2.63 18.55
CA ALA A 203 -0.11 -2.54 17.15
C ALA A 203 0.58 -1.40 16.39
N ARG A 204 1.63 -0.80 16.94
CA ARG A 204 2.39 0.30 16.31
C ARG A 204 3.08 -0.22 15.05
N SER A 205 2.54 0.12 13.89
CA SER A 205 3.31 0.09 12.64
C SER A 205 4.43 1.13 12.72
N GLU A 206 5.65 0.76 12.36
CA GLU A 206 6.77 1.70 12.25
C GLU A 206 6.55 2.73 11.13
N ILE A 207 5.61 2.47 10.23
CA ILE A 207 5.33 3.34 9.08
C ILE A 207 4.25 4.34 9.41
N LYS A 208 4.62 5.59 9.40
CA LYS A 208 3.74 6.74 9.64
C LYS A 208 3.89 7.74 8.51
N GLU A 209 2.83 7.89 7.71
CA GLU A 209 2.80 8.79 6.55
C GLU A 209 2.84 10.29 6.92
N SER A 210 2.66 10.65 8.18
CA SER A 210 2.44 12.04 8.60
C SER A 210 3.07 12.36 9.93
N ILE A 211 4.35 12.07 10.06
CA ILE A 211 5.13 12.50 11.25
C ILE A 211 5.64 13.95 11.13
N PHE A 212 5.51 14.56 9.94
CA PHE A 212 5.94 15.94 9.71
C PHE A 212 4.75 16.85 9.41
N CYS A 213 4.75 18.01 10.03
CA CYS A 213 3.70 19.01 9.88
C CYS A 213 3.54 19.45 8.42
N ARG A 214 2.30 19.42 7.94
CA ARG A 214 1.98 19.83 6.57
C ARG A 214 2.09 21.34 6.35
N LYS A 215 2.16 22.15 7.42
CA LYS A 215 2.28 23.61 7.33
C LYS A 215 3.74 24.10 7.38
N CYS A 216 4.54 23.58 8.31
CA CYS A 216 5.89 24.10 8.56
C CYS A 216 7.02 23.07 8.39
N GLY A 217 6.70 21.80 8.13
CA GLY A 217 7.71 20.75 7.94
C GLY A 217 8.29 20.16 9.23
N SER A 218 8.02 20.74 10.41
CA SER A 218 8.57 20.27 11.68
C SER A 218 7.95 18.95 12.12
N LYS A 219 8.67 18.16 12.91
CA LYS A 219 8.18 16.89 13.45
C LYS A 219 6.98 17.12 14.37
N MET A 220 5.94 16.31 14.21
CA MET A 220 4.72 16.40 15.00
C MET A 220 4.79 15.54 16.26
N ASN A 221 4.18 16.02 17.33
CA ASN A 221 3.96 15.24 18.54
C ASN A 221 2.60 14.54 18.44
N TYR A 222 2.56 13.28 18.84
CA TYR A 222 1.33 12.50 18.95
C TYR A 222 1.11 12.10 20.40
N GLU A 223 -0.06 12.39 20.92
CA GLU A 223 -0.47 11.90 22.22
C GLU A 223 -0.65 10.40 22.17
N PHE A 224 -1.37 9.90 21.13
CA PHE A 224 -1.49 8.49 20.80
C PHE A 224 -1.84 8.28 19.32
N PHE A 225 -1.58 7.08 18.85
CA PHE A 225 -2.00 6.62 17.52
C PHE A 225 -3.11 5.58 17.65
N HIS A 226 -4.04 5.58 16.71
CA HIS A 226 -5.03 4.52 16.58
C HIS A 226 -4.52 3.39 15.67
N TYR A 227 -4.26 3.71 14.41
CA TYR A 227 -3.56 2.85 13.45
C TYR A 227 -2.95 3.70 12.32
N GLY A 228 -1.83 3.24 11.77
CA GLY A 228 -1.11 4.00 10.75
C GLY A 228 -0.79 5.41 11.25
N GLN A 229 -1.28 6.43 10.54
CA GLN A 229 -1.09 7.85 10.89
C GLN A 229 -2.25 8.48 11.64
N LEU A 230 -3.33 7.74 11.91
CA LEU A 230 -4.51 8.28 12.59
C LEU A 230 -4.23 8.43 14.09
N GLY A 231 -4.59 9.57 14.66
CA GLY A 231 -4.41 9.80 16.09
C GLY A 231 -4.62 11.24 16.52
N VAL A 232 -4.22 11.53 17.75
CA VAL A 232 -4.24 12.86 18.32
C VAL A 232 -2.85 13.48 18.22
N TYR A 233 -2.75 14.59 17.50
CA TYR A 233 -1.48 15.20 17.11
C TYR A 233 -1.46 16.71 17.28
N GLU A 234 -0.24 17.23 17.49
CA GLU A 234 0.05 18.68 17.55
C GLU A 234 1.46 18.97 17.03
N CYS A 235 1.61 20.02 16.24
CA CYS A 235 2.91 20.53 15.82
C CYS A 235 3.44 21.48 16.90
N PRO A 236 4.63 21.19 17.50
CA PRO A 236 5.20 22.05 18.54
C PRO A 236 5.62 23.42 18.02
N GLU A 237 5.93 23.55 16.73
CA GLU A 237 6.47 24.79 16.14
C GLU A 237 5.37 25.76 15.68
N CYS A 238 4.38 25.29 14.90
CA CYS A 238 3.37 26.17 14.33
C CYS A 238 1.98 26.05 14.97
N GLY A 239 1.81 25.18 15.97
CA GLY A 239 0.53 24.96 16.67
C GLY A 239 -0.54 24.30 15.82
N PHE A 240 -0.21 23.76 14.63
CA PHE A 240 -1.17 22.98 13.86
C PHE A 240 -1.49 21.69 14.59
N LYS A 241 -2.76 21.47 14.89
CA LYS A 241 -3.21 20.31 15.67
C LYS A 241 -4.55 19.77 15.21
N ARG A 242 -4.84 18.54 15.63
CA ARG A 242 -6.15 17.94 15.53
C ARG A 242 -7.17 18.86 16.20
N CYS A 243 -8.30 19.10 15.53
CA CYS A 243 -9.41 19.80 16.15
C CYS A 243 -10.19 18.86 17.08
N GLU A 244 -10.99 19.44 17.96
CA GLU A 244 -12.05 18.66 18.61
C GLU A 244 -13.07 18.23 17.57
N PRO A 245 -13.32 16.90 17.38
CA PRO A 245 -14.25 16.44 16.37
C PRO A 245 -15.68 16.84 16.70
N GLN A 246 -16.45 17.18 15.68
CA GLN A 246 -17.87 17.51 15.84
C GLN A 246 -18.72 16.26 16.10
N HIS A 247 -18.28 15.11 15.56
CA HIS A 247 -18.86 13.80 15.85
C HIS A 247 -17.77 12.86 16.35
N THR A 248 -18.03 12.16 17.45
CA THR A 248 -17.00 11.34 18.09
C THR A 248 -17.49 9.95 18.45
N ALA A 249 -16.57 8.99 18.43
CA ALA A 249 -16.78 7.67 19.01
C ALA A 249 -15.91 7.50 20.26
N ASP A 250 -16.47 6.83 21.28
CA ASP A 250 -15.84 6.55 22.55
C ASP A 250 -16.32 5.24 23.19
N SER A 251 -15.81 4.92 24.38
CA SER A 251 -16.28 3.85 25.27
C SER A 251 -16.30 2.45 24.62
N LEU A 252 -15.21 2.07 23.95
CA LEU A 252 -15.11 0.76 23.31
C LEU A 252 -15.00 -0.36 24.34
N ILE A 253 -15.97 -1.27 24.35
CA ILE A 253 -15.98 -2.51 25.14
C ILE A 253 -16.07 -3.69 24.18
N ARG A 254 -15.11 -4.61 24.25
CA ARG A 254 -15.08 -5.84 23.46
C ARG A 254 -15.58 -7.02 24.28
N THR A 255 -16.47 -7.82 23.70
CA THR A 255 -16.88 -9.14 24.18
C THR A 255 -16.45 -10.20 23.16
N GLU A 256 -16.61 -11.50 23.48
CA GLU A 256 -16.20 -12.60 22.56
C GLU A 256 -16.81 -12.52 21.15
N ASN A 257 -18.01 -11.95 21.02
CA ASN A 257 -18.75 -11.97 19.75
C ASN A 257 -19.21 -10.61 19.24
N THR A 258 -19.06 -9.52 20.03
CA THR A 258 -19.54 -8.19 19.66
C THR A 258 -18.67 -7.11 20.26
N GLU A 259 -18.60 -5.97 19.59
CA GLU A 259 -18.06 -4.73 20.14
C GLU A 259 -19.23 -3.77 20.47
N SER A 260 -19.14 -3.11 21.62
CA SER A 260 -20.02 -2.02 22.04
C SER A 260 -19.19 -0.74 22.14
N PHE A 261 -19.70 0.35 21.60
CA PHE A 261 -19.10 1.68 21.65
C PHE A 261 -20.19 2.73 21.59
N ARG A 262 -19.85 4.02 21.70
CA ARG A 262 -20.81 5.10 21.53
C ARG A 262 -20.41 5.94 20.35
N ILE A 263 -21.41 6.49 19.67
CA ILE A 263 -21.24 7.61 18.72
C ILE A 263 -22.12 8.75 19.22
N ASP A 264 -21.52 9.91 19.52
CA ASP A 264 -22.20 11.06 20.10
C ASP A 264 -23.03 10.70 21.35
N GLY A 265 -22.50 9.83 22.18
CA GLY A 265 -23.19 9.34 23.37
C GLY A 265 -24.28 8.28 23.12
N ILE A 266 -24.63 7.99 21.85
CA ILE A 266 -25.62 6.96 21.48
C ILE A 266 -24.93 5.59 21.48
N PRO A 267 -25.46 4.60 22.25
CA PRO A 267 -24.87 3.26 22.29
C PRO A 267 -24.98 2.56 20.94
N MET A 268 -23.86 1.99 20.46
CA MET A 268 -23.75 1.15 19.29
C MET A 268 -23.32 -0.25 19.67
N LYS A 269 -23.80 -1.24 18.94
CA LYS A 269 -23.41 -2.64 19.10
C LYS A 269 -23.28 -3.28 17.74
N ALA A 270 -22.11 -3.84 17.44
CA ALA A 270 -21.83 -4.45 16.14
C ALA A 270 -20.82 -5.60 16.23
N VAL A 271 -20.81 -6.47 15.24
CA VAL A 271 -19.73 -7.44 15.00
C VAL A 271 -18.77 -6.80 14.02
N LEU A 272 -17.81 -6.00 14.52
CA LEU A 272 -16.97 -5.16 13.68
C LEU A 272 -15.93 -5.92 12.86
N ASN A 273 -15.60 -7.16 13.20
CA ASN A 273 -14.49 -7.96 12.65
C ASN A 273 -13.10 -7.28 12.83
N ASN A 274 -13.04 -5.95 12.79
CA ASN A 274 -11.84 -5.14 12.96
C ASN A 274 -12.18 -3.79 13.58
N ARG A 275 -11.36 -3.31 14.53
CA ARG A 275 -11.57 -2.05 15.25
C ARG A 275 -11.59 -0.82 14.32
N TYR A 276 -10.89 -0.83 13.20
CA TYR A 276 -10.94 0.29 12.24
C TYR A 276 -12.34 0.50 11.64
N ASN A 277 -13.23 -0.48 11.70
CA ASN A 277 -14.62 -0.34 11.27
C ASN A 277 -15.42 0.63 12.14
N ILE A 278 -14.92 0.99 13.33
CA ILE A 278 -15.49 2.09 14.12
C ILE A 278 -15.40 3.40 13.33
N TYR A 279 -14.25 3.67 12.68
CA TYR A 279 -14.11 4.85 11.81
C TYR A 279 -15.08 4.81 10.63
N ASN A 280 -15.28 3.63 10.02
CA ASN A 280 -16.23 3.49 8.91
C ASN A 280 -17.68 3.73 9.36
N ALA A 281 -18.05 3.22 10.54
CA ALA A 281 -19.38 3.45 11.13
C ALA A 281 -19.58 4.91 11.53
N LEU A 282 -18.60 5.51 12.22
CA LEU A 282 -18.63 6.91 12.64
C LEU A 282 -18.73 7.86 11.44
N SER A 283 -17.94 7.61 10.38
CA SER A 283 -17.97 8.43 9.17
C SER A 283 -19.32 8.37 8.45
N ALA A 284 -19.91 7.16 8.35
CA ALA A 284 -21.24 6.97 7.75
C ALA A 284 -22.33 7.67 8.59
N TYR A 285 -22.30 7.51 9.93
CA TYR A 285 -23.20 8.20 10.84
C TYR A 285 -23.12 9.72 10.67
N THR A 286 -21.90 10.27 10.69
CA THR A 286 -21.66 11.71 10.52
C THR A 286 -22.28 12.24 9.22
N ALA A 287 -22.04 11.53 8.10
CA ALA A 287 -22.60 11.95 6.81
C ALA A 287 -24.15 11.91 6.81
N LEU A 288 -24.75 10.84 7.31
CA LEU A 288 -26.21 10.71 7.37
C LEU A 288 -26.84 11.75 8.29
N LYS A 289 -26.23 12.01 9.44
CA LYS A 289 -26.69 13.00 10.42
C LYS A 289 -26.67 14.42 9.86
N GLU A 290 -25.54 14.82 9.29
CA GLU A 290 -25.34 16.16 8.74
C GLU A 290 -26.15 16.42 7.46
N MET A 291 -26.50 15.37 6.73
CA MET A 291 -27.38 15.44 5.57
C MET A 291 -28.86 15.35 5.94
N ASN A 292 -29.22 15.23 7.23
CA ASN A 292 -30.59 15.04 7.74
C ASN A 292 -31.28 13.80 7.09
N ILE A 293 -30.55 12.70 6.96
CA ILE A 293 -31.05 11.43 6.42
C ILE A 293 -31.27 10.42 7.55
N GLU A 294 -30.41 10.47 8.59
CA GLU A 294 -30.51 9.60 9.77
C GLU A 294 -31.73 9.98 10.62
N ASN A 295 -32.61 9.02 10.89
CA ASN A 295 -33.90 9.20 11.58
C ASN A 295 -33.96 8.46 12.93
N GLY A 296 -32.80 8.10 13.54
CA GLY A 296 -32.72 7.40 14.82
C GLY A 296 -32.56 5.89 14.69
N GLY A 297 -32.53 5.33 13.47
CA GLY A 297 -32.38 3.88 13.21
C GLY A 297 -30.96 3.40 12.97
N PHE A 298 -29.97 4.30 13.00
CA PHE A 298 -28.57 3.94 12.67
C PHE A 298 -28.02 2.83 13.56
N ALA A 299 -28.28 2.85 14.85
CA ALA A 299 -27.79 1.84 15.79
C ALA A 299 -28.32 0.45 15.46
N ASP A 300 -29.60 0.33 15.12
CA ASP A 300 -30.23 -0.95 14.74
C ASP A 300 -29.72 -1.42 13.37
N ALA A 301 -29.60 -0.51 12.41
CA ALA A 301 -29.03 -0.81 11.10
C ALA A 301 -27.58 -1.30 11.21
N LEU A 302 -26.76 -0.66 12.05
CA LEU A 302 -25.37 -1.06 12.29
C LEU A 302 -25.28 -2.44 12.97
N ALA A 303 -26.17 -2.70 13.92
CA ALA A 303 -26.22 -4.01 14.60
C ALA A 303 -26.58 -5.17 13.63
N ALA A 304 -27.40 -4.87 12.62
CA ALA A 304 -27.77 -5.82 11.58
C ALA A 304 -26.78 -5.87 10.41
N PHE A 305 -25.83 -4.94 10.34
CA PHE A 305 -24.86 -4.86 9.25
C PHE A 305 -23.80 -5.96 9.36
N ASN A 306 -23.58 -6.67 8.26
CA ASN A 306 -22.52 -7.68 8.17
C ASN A 306 -21.24 -7.05 7.60
N PHE A 307 -20.23 -6.83 8.45
CA PHE A 307 -18.93 -6.29 8.06
C PHE A 307 -18.06 -7.26 7.23
N GLY A 308 -18.47 -8.53 7.07
CA GLY A 308 -17.75 -9.56 6.30
C GLY A 308 -18.03 -9.53 4.79
N ASN A 309 -18.91 -8.67 4.29
CA ASN A 309 -19.29 -8.65 2.87
C ASN A 309 -18.16 -8.15 1.97
N ASP A 310 -17.89 -8.90 0.88
CA ASP A 310 -17.01 -8.62 -0.26
C ASP A 310 -15.47 -8.58 -0.01
N ARG A 311 -14.98 -8.67 1.23
CA ARG A 311 -13.53 -8.65 1.52
C ARG A 311 -13.05 -9.71 2.52
N GLU A 312 -13.99 -10.38 3.18
CA GLU A 312 -13.74 -11.45 4.14
C GLU A 312 -14.85 -12.50 4.02
N ASP A 313 -14.56 -13.60 3.34
CA ASP A 313 -15.50 -14.69 3.17
C ASP A 313 -15.09 -15.90 4.00
N ARG A 314 -16.07 -16.64 4.52
CA ARG A 314 -15.86 -17.87 5.28
C ARG A 314 -16.47 -19.03 4.55
N PHE A 315 -15.70 -20.12 4.43
CA PHE A 315 -16.10 -21.34 3.72
C PHE A 315 -15.85 -22.56 4.59
N ILE A 316 -16.51 -23.67 4.22
CA ILE A 316 -16.25 -24.98 4.80
C ILE A 316 -15.90 -25.93 3.66
N VAL A 317 -14.67 -26.42 3.61
CA VAL A 317 -14.20 -27.37 2.61
C VAL A 317 -13.70 -28.62 3.31
N ASN A 318 -14.22 -29.79 2.96
CA ASN A 318 -13.90 -31.08 3.61
C ASN A 318 -13.98 -31.05 5.14
N GLY A 319 -14.85 -30.22 5.72
CA GLY A 319 -14.98 -30.04 7.18
C GLY A 319 -14.04 -29.00 7.79
N SER A 320 -13.05 -28.52 7.07
CA SER A 320 -12.13 -27.46 7.51
C SER A 320 -12.72 -26.07 7.29
N ARG A 321 -12.49 -25.19 8.25
CA ARG A 321 -12.89 -23.77 8.17
C ARG A 321 -11.85 -22.99 7.37
N ILE A 322 -12.30 -22.23 6.37
CA ILE A 322 -11.43 -21.38 5.56
C ILE A 322 -11.89 -19.94 5.69
N TRP A 323 -10.95 -19.07 6.00
CA TRP A 323 -11.18 -17.64 6.06
C TRP A 323 -10.38 -16.93 4.98
N LEU A 324 -11.08 -16.43 3.96
CA LEU A 324 -10.50 -15.65 2.86
C LEU A 324 -10.50 -14.16 3.20
N GLN A 325 -9.36 -13.51 3.08
CA GLN A 325 -9.16 -12.11 3.44
C GLN A 325 -8.45 -11.33 2.33
N LEU A 326 -8.92 -10.12 2.03
CA LEU A 326 -8.27 -9.19 1.10
C LEU A 326 -7.34 -8.23 1.85
N ALA A 327 -6.10 -8.10 1.35
CA ALA A 327 -5.16 -7.06 1.75
C ALA A 327 -4.42 -6.53 0.50
N LYS A 328 -4.38 -5.21 0.29
CA LYS A 328 -3.83 -4.61 -0.94
C LYS A 328 -2.80 -3.51 -0.71
N ASN A 329 -2.54 -3.14 0.53
CA ASN A 329 -1.56 -2.12 0.93
C ASN A 329 -0.97 -2.46 2.31
N PRO A 330 0.13 -1.81 2.74
CA PRO A 330 0.80 -2.14 4.00
C PRO A 330 -0.13 -2.14 5.21
N ILE A 331 -0.92 -1.09 5.36
CA ILE A 331 -1.83 -0.91 6.52
C ILE A 331 -2.87 -2.04 6.55
N GLY A 332 -3.50 -2.32 5.41
CA GLY A 332 -4.49 -3.40 5.31
C GLY A 332 -3.87 -4.77 5.58
N PHE A 333 -2.65 -5.01 5.10
CA PHE A 333 -1.95 -6.29 5.31
C PHE A 333 -1.52 -6.46 6.77
N GLN A 334 -0.99 -5.40 7.39
CA GLN A 334 -0.62 -5.41 8.81
C GLN A 334 -1.80 -5.80 9.72
N GLN A 335 -2.99 -5.29 9.41
CA GLN A 335 -4.21 -5.65 10.14
C GLN A 335 -4.56 -7.13 9.98
N LYS A 336 -4.36 -7.72 8.78
CA LYS A 336 -4.62 -9.14 8.56
C LYS A 336 -3.60 -10.03 9.28
N VAL A 337 -2.32 -9.65 9.26
CA VAL A 337 -1.28 -10.31 10.05
C VAL A 337 -1.63 -10.26 11.54
N SER A 338 -2.03 -9.10 12.06
CA SER A 338 -2.45 -8.96 13.47
C SER A 338 -3.64 -9.85 13.80
N ALA A 339 -4.64 -9.97 12.90
CA ALA A 339 -5.79 -10.84 13.09
C ALA A 339 -5.40 -12.34 13.12
N VAL A 340 -4.45 -12.75 12.26
CA VAL A 340 -3.89 -14.12 12.26
C VAL A 340 -3.20 -14.45 13.58
N VAL A 341 -2.44 -13.49 14.14
CA VAL A 341 -1.72 -13.65 15.42
C VAL A 341 -2.67 -13.71 16.61
N GLN A 342 -3.73 -12.91 16.60
CA GLN A 342 -4.73 -12.87 17.67
C GLN A 342 -5.63 -14.11 17.73
N ASP A 343 -5.73 -14.87 16.66
CA ASP A 343 -6.42 -16.18 16.69
C ASP A 343 -5.49 -17.22 17.34
N GLU A 344 -5.79 -17.64 18.54
CA GLU A 344 -4.98 -18.60 19.33
C GLU A 344 -5.01 -20.03 18.77
N LYS A 345 -5.94 -20.37 17.87
CA LYS A 345 -6.06 -21.71 17.31
C LYS A 345 -4.87 -22.04 16.41
N GLU A 346 -4.50 -23.33 16.42
CA GLU A 346 -3.57 -23.82 15.38
C GLU A 346 -4.19 -23.64 13.99
N LYS A 347 -3.40 -23.18 13.04
CA LYS A 347 -3.89 -22.82 11.70
C LYS A 347 -2.85 -23.06 10.62
N ASP A 348 -3.33 -23.15 9.39
CA ASP A 348 -2.52 -23.08 8.17
C ASP A 348 -2.76 -21.75 7.49
N VAL A 349 -1.71 -21.13 6.92
CA VAL A 349 -1.78 -19.81 6.30
C VAL A 349 -1.37 -19.89 4.85
N ILE A 350 -2.14 -19.30 3.95
CA ILE A 350 -1.79 -19.14 2.53
C ILE A 350 -1.76 -17.65 2.21
N ILE A 351 -0.63 -17.18 1.64
CA ILE A 351 -0.49 -15.78 1.20
C ILE A 351 -0.33 -15.76 -0.31
N LEU A 352 -1.28 -15.14 -1.02
CA LEU A 352 -1.28 -15.01 -2.47
C LEU A 352 -0.98 -13.57 -2.88
N ILE A 353 0.12 -13.38 -3.58
CA ILE A 353 0.55 -12.07 -4.09
C ILE A 353 0.67 -12.12 -5.62
N ASN A 354 -0.09 -11.25 -6.28
CA ASN A 354 -0.01 -10.97 -7.70
C ASN A 354 0.49 -9.54 -7.94
N ASP A 355 0.94 -9.27 -9.15
CA ASP A 355 1.40 -7.96 -9.63
C ASP A 355 0.73 -7.57 -10.96
N ASN A 356 -0.55 -7.94 -11.11
CA ASN A 356 -1.35 -7.48 -12.24
C ASN A 356 -1.59 -5.97 -12.14
N TYR A 357 -1.94 -5.33 -13.25
CA TYR A 357 -2.21 -3.89 -13.29
C TYR A 357 -3.16 -3.38 -12.19
N GLN A 358 -4.15 -4.20 -11.81
CA GLN A 358 -5.14 -3.87 -10.78
C GLN A 358 -4.61 -4.03 -9.35
N ASP A 359 -3.55 -4.82 -9.15
CA ASP A 359 -2.89 -5.02 -7.85
C ASP A 359 -1.87 -3.92 -7.55
N GLY A 360 -1.42 -3.21 -8.60
CA GLY A 360 -0.18 -2.47 -8.61
C GLY A 360 1.00 -3.39 -8.95
N ARG A 361 1.90 -2.91 -9.80
CA ARG A 361 3.10 -3.66 -10.20
C ARG A 361 4.19 -3.60 -9.14
N ASP A 362 4.24 -2.50 -8.42
CA ASP A 362 5.17 -2.31 -7.31
C ASP A 362 4.69 -3.08 -6.07
N ILE A 363 5.47 -4.07 -5.68
CA ILE A 363 5.24 -4.90 -4.49
C ILE A 363 6.20 -4.57 -3.34
N SER A 364 6.97 -3.48 -3.45
CA SER A 364 7.92 -3.05 -2.42
C SER A 364 7.27 -2.85 -1.05
N TRP A 365 5.99 -2.49 -1.04
CA TRP A 365 5.19 -2.33 0.16
C TRP A 365 5.12 -3.58 1.06
N LEU A 366 5.42 -4.78 0.55
CA LEU A 366 5.54 -5.98 1.38
C LEU A 366 6.62 -5.84 2.46
N TRP A 367 7.66 -5.04 2.21
CA TRP A 367 8.73 -4.79 3.16
C TRP A 367 8.34 -3.78 4.24
N ASP A 368 7.20 -3.14 4.08
CA ASP A 368 6.60 -2.22 5.04
C ASP A 368 5.64 -2.92 6.02
N VAL A 369 5.38 -4.21 5.85
CA VAL A 369 4.54 -5.03 6.74
C VAL A 369 5.43 -5.82 7.71
N ASP A 370 5.05 -5.86 8.99
CA ASP A 370 5.81 -6.58 10.04
C ASP A 370 5.35 -8.04 10.12
N PHE A 371 5.82 -8.88 9.18
CA PHE A 371 5.49 -10.30 9.16
C PHE A 371 6.14 -11.11 10.30
N GLN A 372 7.17 -10.59 10.95
CA GLN A 372 7.82 -11.23 12.09
C GLN A 372 6.82 -11.70 13.18
N TYR A 373 5.69 -11.03 13.30
CA TYR A 373 4.65 -11.43 14.23
C TYR A 373 4.04 -12.80 13.90
N LEU A 374 4.09 -13.25 12.64
CA LEU A 374 3.62 -14.59 12.27
C LEU A 374 4.41 -15.72 12.92
N ALA A 375 5.63 -15.47 13.39
CA ALA A 375 6.39 -16.45 14.16
C ALA A 375 5.65 -16.88 15.45
N ASN A 376 4.78 -16.03 15.98
CA ASN A 376 3.98 -16.27 17.18
C ASN A 376 2.51 -16.61 16.87
N ALA A 377 2.17 -16.85 15.60
CA ALA A 377 0.78 -17.00 15.17
C ALA A 377 0.21 -18.40 15.32
N ASN A 378 0.93 -19.36 15.94
CA ASN A 378 0.56 -20.76 15.98
C ASN A 378 0.22 -21.33 14.58
N ALA A 379 0.99 -20.90 13.56
CA ALA A 379 0.85 -21.35 12.19
C ALA A 379 1.68 -22.61 11.94
N LYS A 380 1.02 -23.72 11.59
CA LYS A 380 1.68 -25.01 11.30
C LYS A 380 2.31 -25.02 9.93
N THR A 381 1.60 -24.52 8.93
CA THR A 381 2.06 -24.44 7.55
C THR A 381 1.86 -23.03 7.03
N ILE A 382 2.88 -22.48 6.32
CA ILE A 382 2.75 -21.21 5.63
C ILE A 382 3.08 -21.43 4.16
N TYR A 383 2.10 -21.23 3.29
CA TYR A 383 2.28 -21.26 1.85
C TYR A 383 2.31 -19.86 1.26
N THR A 384 3.19 -19.65 0.28
CA THR A 384 3.18 -18.46 -0.58
C THR A 384 2.83 -18.86 -2.01
N THR A 385 1.97 -18.08 -2.69
CA THR A 385 1.51 -18.39 -4.05
C THR A 385 1.23 -17.12 -4.85
N GLY A 386 0.85 -17.27 -6.12
CA GLY A 386 0.64 -16.18 -7.05
C GLY A 386 1.86 -15.87 -7.91
N SER A 387 1.77 -14.81 -8.71
CA SER A 387 2.84 -14.40 -9.64
C SER A 387 4.12 -13.92 -8.92
N ARG A 388 4.00 -13.47 -7.66
CA ARG A 388 5.10 -12.99 -6.82
C ARG A 388 5.33 -13.87 -5.57
N ARG A 389 5.05 -15.17 -5.68
CA ARG A 389 5.22 -16.12 -4.56
C ARG A 389 6.61 -16.13 -3.94
N TYR A 390 7.66 -15.98 -4.75
CA TYR A 390 9.04 -15.97 -4.25
C TYR A 390 9.42 -14.64 -3.59
N ASP A 391 8.89 -13.49 -4.07
CA ASP A 391 9.07 -12.21 -3.38
C ASP A 391 8.45 -12.27 -1.99
N MET A 392 7.26 -12.88 -1.85
CA MET A 392 6.62 -13.09 -0.54
C MET A 392 7.40 -14.08 0.33
N ALA A 393 7.89 -15.17 -0.27
CA ALA A 393 8.71 -16.16 0.45
C ALA A 393 10.02 -15.53 0.96
N LEU A 394 10.69 -14.69 0.13
CA LEU A 394 11.86 -13.92 0.57
C LEU A 394 11.54 -12.99 1.74
N ARG A 395 10.41 -12.30 1.65
CA ARG A 395 9.99 -11.42 2.75
C ARG A 395 9.89 -12.17 4.08
N LEU A 396 9.29 -13.38 4.05
CA LEU A 396 9.18 -14.24 5.22
C LEU A 396 10.53 -14.79 5.67
N LYS A 397 11.38 -15.25 4.74
CA LYS A 397 12.75 -15.75 5.01
C LYS A 397 13.57 -14.73 5.81
N TYR A 398 13.52 -13.46 5.39
CA TYR A 398 14.25 -12.38 6.05
C TYR A 398 13.61 -11.93 7.38
N ASP A 399 12.36 -12.32 7.66
CA ASP A 399 11.75 -12.21 9.00
C ASP A 399 12.00 -13.43 9.89
N GLY A 400 12.77 -14.41 9.42
CA GLY A 400 13.09 -15.63 10.16
C GLY A 400 11.97 -16.67 10.12
N ILE A 401 11.06 -16.60 9.15
CA ILE A 401 9.90 -17.47 9.03
C ILE A 401 10.10 -18.42 7.84
N GLY A 402 10.04 -19.73 8.11
CA GLY A 402 10.04 -20.75 7.06
C GLY A 402 8.67 -20.81 6.36
N CYS A 403 8.70 -21.02 5.05
CA CYS A 403 7.48 -21.16 4.26
C CYS A 403 7.74 -22.07 3.04
N LYS A 404 6.68 -22.36 2.27
CA LYS A 404 6.79 -23.12 1.03
C LYS A 404 6.13 -22.35 -0.11
N ALA A 405 6.87 -22.12 -1.19
CA ALA A 405 6.34 -21.48 -2.39
C ALA A 405 5.68 -22.55 -3.28
N ILE A 406 4.43 -22.28 -3.69
CA ILE A 406 3.60 -23.23 -4.45
C ILE A 406 2.99 -22.58 -5.69
N THR A 407 2.62 -23.41 -6.67
CA THR A 407 1.95 -22.98 -7.90
C THR A 407 0.46 -23.35 -7.93
N ASP A 408 0.08 -24.47 -7.32
CA ASP A 408 -1.28 -24.99 -7.33
C ASP A 408 -2.05 -24.66 -6.04
N LEU A 409 -2.69 -23.49 -6.03
CA LEU A 409 -3.54 -23.06 -4.91
C LEU A 409 -4.70 -24.02 -4.65
N LYS A 410 -5.33 -24.58 -5.70
CA LYS A 410 -6.48 -25.47 -5.56
C LYS A 410 -6.07 -26.73 -4.78
N GLN A 411 -5.00 -27.36 -5.21
CA GLN A 411 -4.53 -28.58 -4.57
C GLN A 411 -3.99 -28.32 -3.15
N ALA A 412 -3.36 -27.17 -2.91
CA ALA A 412 -2.92 -26.80 -1.58
C ALA A 412 -4.11 -26.67 -0.59
N ILE A 413 -5.18 -26.00 -1.01
CA ILE A 413 -6.40 -25.88 -0.19
C ILE A 413 -7.00 -27.27 0.10
N ILE A 414 -7.08 -28.16 -0.91
CA ILE A 414 -7.60 -29.51 -0.72
C ILE A 414 -6.73 -30.29 0.26
N ASN A 415 -5.40 -30.26 0.10
CA ASN A 415 -4.46 -30.97 0.96
C ASN A 415 -4.57 -30.48 2.43
N LEU A 416 -4.55 -29.17 2.64
CA LEU A 416 -4.69 -28.58 3.97
C LEU A 416 -6.08 -28.86 4.58
N SER A 417 -7.14 -28.86 3.78
CA SER A 417 -8.50 -29.15 4.28
C SER A 417 -8.68 -30.60 4.74
N LYS A 418 -7.86 -31.54 4.26
CA LYS A 418 -7.91 -32.95 4.67
C LYS A 418 -6.87 -33.32 5.71
N ASN A 419 -5.67 -32.77 5.62
CA ASN A 419 -4.49 -33.21 6.36
C ASN A 419 -3.89 -32.11 7.26
N GLY A 420 -4.41 -30.90 7.19
CA GLY A 420 -3.94 -29.74 7.96
C GLY A 420 -4.59 -29.61 9.32
N THR A 421 -4.61 -28.39 9.83
CA THR A 421 -5.12 -28.05 11.18
C THR A 421 -6.65 -28.00 11.29
N GLY A 422 -7.36 -28.01 10.16
CA GLY A 422 -8.81 -27.77 10.08
C GLY A 422 -9.21 -26.29 10.16
N ASN A 423 -8.22 -25.38 10.22
CA ASN A 423 -8.41 -23.95 10.26
C ASN A 423 -7.43 -23.29 9.27
N ILE A 424 -7.90 -22.77 8.15
CA ILE A 424 -7.08 -22.23 7.07
C ILE A 424 -7.37 -20.74 6.89
N ILE A 425 -6.35 -19.91 6.90
CA ILE A 425 -6.46 -18.48 6.61
C ILE A 425 -5.78 -18.21 5.28
N ILE A 426 -6.51 -17.60 4.35
CA ILE A 426 -6.02 -17.23 3.02
C ILE A 426 -6.03 -15.71 2.89
N ILE A 427 -4.85 -15.10 2.77
CA ILE A 427 -4.70 -13.66 2.54
C ILE A 427 -4.33 -13.45 1.08
N VAL A 428 -5.11 -12.65 0.37
CA VAL A 428 -4.92 -12.39 -1.06
C VAL A 428 -4.91 -10.90 -1.35
N ASN A 429 -4.20 -10.50 -2.41
CA ASN A 429 -4.38 -9.17 -2.95
C ASN A 429 -5.53 -9.12 -3.98
N TYR A 430 -5.75 -7.95 -4.58
CA TYR A 430 -7.01 -7.64 -5.27
C TYR A 430 -7.40 -8.64 -6.37
N THR A 431 -6.50 -8.96 -7.30
CA THR A 431 -6.83 -9.88 -8.41
C THR A 431 -6.94 -11.33 -7.95
N GLY A 432 -6.30 -11.69 -6.84
CA GLY A 432 -6.41 -13.01 -6.22
C GLY A 432 -7.78 -13.26 -5.59
N LEU A 433 -8.46 -12.20 -5.13
CA LEU A 433 -9.72 -12.36 -4.38
C LEU A 433 -10.82 -13.06 -5.17
N TYR A 434 -11.12 -12.56 -6.37
CA TYR A 434 -12.24 -13.11 -7.16
C TYR A 434 -12.00 -14.56 -7.58
N SER A 435 -10.81 -14.88 -8.05
CA SER A 435 -10.45 -16.24 -8.46
C SER A 435 -10.46 -17.23 -7.29
N THR A 436 -9.92 -16.81 -6.14
CA THR A 436 -9.90 -17.65 -4.94
C THR A 436 -11.31 -17.84 -4.36
N ASN A 437 -12.13 -16.79 -4.33
CA ASN A 437 -13.51 -16.87 -3.88
C ASN A 437 -14.32 -17.86 -4.74
N HIS A 438 -14.22 -17.74 -6.07
CA HIS A 438 -14.88 -18.67 -6.98
C HIS A 438 -14.40 -20.13 -6.78
N LEU A 439 -13.11 -20.32 -6.61
CA LEU A 439 -12.51 -21.62 -6.32
C LEU A 439 -13.05 -22.22 -5.02
N LEU A 440 -13.13 -21.41 -3.96
CA LEU A 440 -13.63 -21.85 -2.65
C LEU A 440 -15.11 -22.25 -2.71
N HIS A 441 -15.94 -21.51 -3.43
CA HIS A 441 -17.33 -21.91 -3.67
C HIS A 441 -17.46 -23.22 -4.45
N GLU A 442 -16.55 -23.50 -5.40
CA GLU A 442 -16.50 -24.79 -6.11
C GLU A 442 -16.12 -25.91 -5.15
N LEU A 443 -15.07 -25.71 -4.34
CA LEU A 443 -14.58 -26.70 -3.38
C LEU A 443 -15.57 -26.96 -2.23
N GLU A 444 -16.29 -25.96 -1.77
CA GLU A 444 -17.33 -26.09 -0.75
C GLU A 444 -18.45 -27.02 -1.22
N LYS A 445 -18.81 -26.98 -2.51
CA LYS A 445 -19.84 -27.83 -3.10
C LYS A 445 -19.36 -29.23 -3.44
N ASN A 446 -18.14 -29.35 -3.96
CA ASN A 446 -17.67 -30.58 -4.59
C ASN A 446 -16.59 -31.29 -3.78
N GLY A 447 -15.97 -30.61 -2.79
CA GLY A 447 -14.77 -31.11 -2.13
C GLY A 447 -13.60 -31.27 -3.10
N GLY A 448 -12.74 -32.25 -2.83
CA GLY A 448 -11.61 -32.62 -3.68
C GLY A 448 -10.80 -33.75 -3.08
N GLU A 449 -9.96 -34.41 -3.89
CA GLU A 449 -9.04 -35.43 -3.41
C GLU A 449 -7.63 -34.86 -3.22
N ALA A 450 -6.98 -35.22 -2.10
CA ALA A 450 -5.62 -34.80 -1.84
C ALA A 450 -4.65 -35.46 -2.85
N ALA A 451 -3.75 -34.65 -3.40
CA ALA A 451 -2.69 -35.11 -4.31
C ALA A 451 -1.39 -34.35 -4.04
N PRO A 452 -0.22 -34.92 -4.42
CA PRO A 452 1.04 -34.22 -4.30
C PRO A 452 1.05 -32.89 -5.05
N ILE A 453 1.71 -31.87 -4.47
CA ILE A 453 1.97 -30.58 -5.11
C ILE A 453 3.46 -30.31 -5.13
N GLU A 454 3.91 -29.54 -6.12
CA GLU A 454 5.28 -29.02 -6.11
C GLU A 454 5.39 -27.92 -5.07
N GLU A 455 6.31 -28.09 -4.13
CA GLU A 455 6.59 -27.18 -3.04
C GLU A 455 8.08 -26.83 -3.05
N ASP A 456 8.41 -25.55 -3.19
CA ASP A 456 9.75 -25.05 -2.99
C ASP A 456 9.89 -24.59 -1.53
N GLU A 457 10.60 -25.34 -0.72
CA GLU A 457 10.83 -24.99 0.67
C GLU A 457 11.80 -23.80 0.77
N VAL A 458 11.41 -22.78 1.50
CA VAL A 458 12.19 -21.56 1.75
C VAL A 458 12.37 -21.42 3.26
N LEU A 459 13.59 -21.65 3.71
CA LEU A 459 13.95 -21.57 5.12
C LEU A 459 14.86 -20.38 5.39
N PRO A 460 14.73 -19.72 6.56
CA PRO A 460 15.71 -18.75 7.01
C PRO A 460 17.06 -19.41 7.24
N GLY A 461 18.13 -18.66 7.03
CA GLY A 461 19.46 -19.12 7.38
C GLY A 461 19.62 -19.31 8.90
N THR A 462 20.50 -20.17 9.31
CA THR A 462 20.86 -20.37 10.71
C THR A 462 22.13 -19.59 11.03
N ALA A 463 22.15 -18.93 12.19
CA ALA A 463 23.34 -18.23 12.66
C ALA A 463 24.38 -19.26 13.18
N PRO A 464 25.61 -19.29 12.62
CA PRO A 464 26.69 -20.07 13.20
C PRO A 464 27.27 -19.40 14.43
N GLU A 465 28.33 -19.96 15.01
CA GLU A 465 29.08 -19.31 16.10
C GLU A 465 29.61 -17.93 15.67
N SER A 466 29.61 -16.98 16.61
CA SER A 466 30.05 -15.62 16.38
C SER A 466 31.52 -15.56 15.99
N GLN A 467 31.82 -14.83 14.93
CA GLN A 467 33.20 -14.57 14.50
C GLN A 467 33.90 -13.47 15.33
N ASN A 468 33.22 -12.89 16.35
CA ASN A 468 33.67 -11.69 17.06
C ASN A 468 34.00 -10.52 16.09
N ARG A 469 33.25 -10.40 15.02
CA ARG A 469 33.28 -9.29 14.05
C ARG A 469 31.95 -8.59 14.05
N LYS A 470 31.98 -7.27 13.87
CA LYS A 470 30.77 -6.43 13.92
C LYS A 470 30.83 -5.33 12.88
N LEU A 471 29.74 -5.13 12.13
CA LEU A 471 29.55 -3.96 11.27
C LEU A 471 28.48 -3.03 11.86
N VAL A 472 28.69 -1.72 11.71
CA VAL A 472 27.75 -0.67 12.08
C VAL A 472 27.13 -0.09 10.82
N ILE A 473 25.82 -0.20 10.68
CA ILE A 473 25.06 0.25 9.52
C ILE A 473 24.33 1.53 9.91
N GLY A 474 24.66 2.65 9.29
CA GLY A 474 23.93 3.91 9.43
C GLY A 474 22.75 3.95 8.46
N HIS A 475 21.54 4.08 8.97
CA HIS A 475 20.36 4.34 8.15
C HIS A 475 20.01 5.82 8.29
N LEU A 476 20.27 6.60 7.24
CA LEU A 476 20.07 8.03 7.26
C LEU A 476 18.63 8.39 6.89
N TYR A 477 17.99 9.16 7.75
CA TYR A 477 16.66 9.73 7.58
C TYR A 477 15.58 8.72 7.20
N PRO A 478 15.47 7.56 7.89
CA PRO A 478 14.42 6.56 7.59
C PRO A 478 13.00 7.08 7.85
N ASP A 479 12.86 8.16 8.59
CA ASP A 479 11.62 8.88 8.85
C ASP A 479 11.15 9.70 7.64
N LEU A 480 12.07 10.03 6.70
CA LEU A 480 11.81 10.79 5.47
C LEU A 480 12.10 9.96 4.21
N LEU A 481 13.12 9.13 4.22
CA LEU A 481 13.59 8.37 3.06
C LEU A 481 13.33 6.86 3.20
N ASN A 482 12.08 6.44 3.15
CA ASN A 482 11.66 5.03 3.17
C ASN A 482 10.37 4.82 2.34
N LEU A 483 10.30 5.42 1.16
CA LEU A 483 9.06 5.43 0.37
C LEU A 483 8.74 4.08 -0.27
N TYR A 484 9.74 3.29 -0.64
CA TYR A 484 9.60 2.07 -1.45
C TYR A 484 10.10 0.82 -0.73
N GLY A 485 9.89 0.73 0.58
CA GLY A 485 10.31 -0.41 1.40
C GLY A 485 11.83 -0.51 1.57
N ASP A 486 12.57 0.61 1.47
CA ASP A 486 14.03 0.65 1.50
C ASP A 486 14.64 0.08 2.78
N ARG A 487 13.88 0.08 3.89
CA ARG A 487 14.27 -0.62 5.13
C ARG A 487 14.55 -2.11 4.92
N GLY A 488 13.99 -2.72 3.89
CA GLY A 488 14.29 -4.10 3.51
C GLY A 488 15.75 -4.32 3.11
N ASN A 489 16.46 -3.30 2.64
CA ASN A 489 17.89 -3.36 2.42
C ASN A 489 18.67 -3.52 3.74
N ILE A 490 18.28 -2.78 4.79
CA ILE A 490 18.84 -2.94 6.15
C ILE A 490 18.59 -4.35 6.68
N GLN A 491 17.35 -4.84 6.55
CA GLN A 491 16.99 -6.16 7.02
C GLN A 491 17.77 -7.26 6.29
N CYS A 492 17.97 -7.11 4.98
CA CYS A 492 18.78 -8.02 4.19
C CYS A 492 20.23 -8.03 4.68
N MET A 493 20.88 -6.89 4.81
CA MET A 493 22.25 -6.79 5.30
C MET A 493 22.41 -7.42 6.68
N ARG A 494 21.51 -7.10 7.62
CA ARG A 494 21.54 -7.67 8.99
C ARG A 494 21.43 -9.19 8.99
N LYS A 495 20.46 -9.74 8.28
CA LYS A 495 20.24 -11.20 8.24
C LYS A 495 21.39 -11.93 7.55
N ARG A 496 21.93 -11.37 6.48
CA ARG A 496 23.08 -11.99 5.79
C ARG A 496 24.36 -11.94 6.63
N LEU A 497 24.55 -10.94 7.49
CA LEU A 497 25.62 -10.90 8.50
C LEU A 497 25.34 -11.94 9.61
N GLU A 498 24.13 -11.97 10.17
CA GLU A 498 23.72 -12.92 11.20
C GLU A 498 23.94 -14.36 10.76
N TRP A 499 23.53 -14.72 9.54
CA TRP A 499 23.73 -16.06 8.97
C TRP A 499 25.19 -16.42 8.70
N ARG A 500 26.10 -15.46 8.87
CA ARG A 500 27.57 -15.67 8.80
C ARG A 500 28.26 -15.57 10.16
N GLY A 501 27.50 -15.41 11.23
CA GLY A 501 28.07 -15.23 12.57
C GLY A 501 28.79 -13.89 12.75
N ILE A 502 28.42 -12.88 11.96
CA ILE A 502 28.93 -11.52 12.06
C ILE A 502 27.88 -10.63 12.71
N ASP A 503 28.22 -9.96 13.80
CA ASP A 503 27.30 -9.08 14.50
C ASP A 503 27.01 -7.82 13.66
N SER A 504 25.82 -7.25 13.85
CA SER A 504 25.46 -5.98 13.23
C SER A 504 24.77 -5.04 14.23
N GLU A 505 25.10 -3.76 14.12
CA GLU A 505 24.39 -2.69 14.82
C GLU A 505 23.80 -1.76 13.77
N VAL A 506 22.54 -1.39 13.92
CA VAL A 506 21.91 -0.37 13.08
C VAL A 506 21.76 0.90 13.89
N ARG A 507 22.32 1.98 13.38
CA ARG A 507 22.14 3.34 13.92
C ARG A 507 21.18 4.10 13.01
N TRP A 508 20.09 4.53 13.59
CA TRP A 508 19.06 5.30 12.91
C TRP A 508 19.32 6.79 13.17
N PHE A 509 19.51 7.55 12.10
CA PHE A 509 19.67 9.00 12.19
C PHE A 509 18.42 9.64 11.60
N VAL A 510 17.57 10.18 12.45
CA VAL A 510 16.34 10.87 12.04
C VAL A 510 16.60 12.37 11.84
N SER A 511 15.63 13.06 11.28
CA SER A 511 15.70 14.50 11.06
C SER A 511 16.07 15.27 12.33
N GLY A 512 17.14 16.07 12.28
CA GLY A 512 17.68 16.84 13.38
C GLY A 512 18.75 16.15 14.22
N ASP A 513 19.07 14.87 13.95
CA ASP A 513 20.17 14.18 14.63
C ASP A 513 21.54 14.63 14.07
N THR A 514 22.54 14.64 14.93
CA THR A 514 23.94 14.78 14.52
C THR A 514 24.51 13.43 14.11
N ILE A 515 25.11 13.35 12.93
CA ILE A 515 25.63 12.10 12.36
C ILE A 515 27.11 11.97 12.67
N ASP A 516 27.51 10.96 13.43
CA ASP A 516 28.91 10.56 13.58
C ASP A 516 29.27 9.52 12.50
N PHE A 517 29.80 10.00 11.37
CA PHE A 517 30.22 9.15 10.25
C PHE A 517 31.44 8.26 10.60
N SER A 518 32.25 8.63 11.55
CA SER A 518 33.49 7.90 11.90
C SER A 518 33.17 6.51 12.50
N GLY A 519 32.01 6.38 13.13
CA GLY A 519 31.52 5.14 13.72
C GLY A 519 30.72 4.25 12.80
N LEU A 520 30.62 4.59 11.49
CA LEU A 520 29.80 3.84 10.53
C LEU A 520 30.66 3.05 9.54
N ASP A 521 30.25 1.83 9.25
CA ASP A 521 30.91 0.94 8.27
C ASP A 521 30.17 0.95 6.93
N ILE A 522 28.83 1.04 6.97
CA ILE A 522 27.95 1.11 5.79
C ILE A 522 26.90 2.20 6.03
N ILE A 523 26.54 2.93 4.98
CA ILE A 523 25.45 3.92 5.00
C ILE A 523 24.38 3.52 3.99
N LEU A 524 23.11 3.56 4.42
CA LEU A 524 21.95 3.51 3.55
C LEU A 524 21.26 4.89 3.52
N LEU A 525 21.02 5.38 2.31
CA LEU A 525 20.20 6.55 2.01
C LEU A 525 19.07 6.11 1.06
N GLY A 526 17.84 6.07 1.53
CA GLY A 526 16.67 5.54 0.80
C GLY A 526 16.02 6.55 -0.14
N GLY A 527 14.85 6.18 -0.68
CA GLY A 527 14.02 7.03 -1.53
C GLY A 527 12.96 7.79 -0.74
N GLY A 528 12.63 8.99 -1.19
CA GLY A 528 11.58 9.84 -0.64
C GLY A 528 10.88 10.68 -1.70
N SER A 529 9.78 11.34 -1.33
CA SER A 529 9.10 12.32 -2.18
C SER A 529 9.96 13.57 -2.37
N ASP A 530 9.63 14.39 -3.38
CA ASP A 530 10.34 15.64 -3.66
C ASP A 530 10.42 16.54 -2.41
N ARG A 531 9.32 16.64 -1.65
CA ARG A 531 9.27 17.40 -0.39
C ARG A 531 10.18 16.83 0.70
N GLU A 532 10.21 15.52 0.85
CA GLU A 532 11.06 14.85 1.84
C GLU A 532 12.52 14.99 1.47
N GLN A 533 12.85 14.92 0.19
CA GLN A 533 14.21 15.16 -0.32
C GLN A 533 14.68 16.58 -0.04
N GLU A 534 13.82 17.59 -0.21
CA GLU A 534 14.14 18.99 0.13
C GLU A 534 14.53 19.14 1.61
N LEU A 535 13.71 18.55 2.52
CA LEU A 535 14.00 18.56 3.95
C LEU A 535 15.33 17.88 4.28
N VAL A 536 15.55 16.69 3.74
CA VAL A 536 16.78 15.90 3.96
C VAL A 536 18.01 16.62 3.41
N CYS A 537 17.87 17.29 2.26
CA CYS A 537 18.98 18.05 1.68
C CYS A 537 19.51 19.13 2.65
N GLY A 538 18.62 19.81 3.39
CA GLY A 538 19.02 20.76 4.43
C GLY A 538 19.95 20.12 5.46
N TYR A 539 19.51 19.00 6.05
CA TYR A 539 20.29 18.28 7.08
C TYR A 539 21.59 17.67 6.53
N LEU A 540 21.58 17.12 5.32
CA LEU A 540 22.78 16.53 4.71
C LEU A 540 23.85 17.59 4.40
N ARG A 541 23.44 18.81 4.03
CA ARG A 541 24.39 19.91 3.78
C ARG A 541 25.18 20.33 5.04
N GLU A 542 24.56 20.28 6.19
CA GLU A 542 25.22 20.57 7.46
C GLU A 542 26.36 19.58 7.75
N ASN A 543 26.24 18.35 7.22
CA ASN A 543 27.18 17.25 7.41
C ASN A 543 27.98 16.90 6.12
N LYS A 544 28.01 17.81 5.13
CA LYS A 544 28.53 17.50 3.79
C LYS A 544 30.01 17.12 3.83
N GLU A 545 30.84 17.88 4.55
CA GLU A 545 32.29 17.64 4.58
C GLU A 545 32.64 16.28 5.19
N GLU A 546 31.96 15.89 6.25
CA GLU A 546 32.14 14.59 6.91
C GLU A 546 31.69 13.45 6.02
N PHE A 547 30.57 13.64 5.31
CA PHE A 547 30.06 12.61 4.40
C PHE A 547 30.99 12.44 3.19
N VAL A 548 31.45 13.52 2.59
CA VAL A 548 32.48 13.48 1.53
C VAL A 548 33.72 12.75 2.02
N ASN A 549 34.24 13.10 3.18
CA ASN A 549 35.39 12.45 3.78
C ASN A 549 35.15 10.96 4.04
N TYR A 550 33.98 10.58 4.49
CA TYR A 550 33.59 9.16 4.66
C TYR A 550 33.70 8.38 3.33
N VAL A 551 33.15 8.93 2.24
CA VAL A 551 33.19 8.33 0.90
C VAL A 551 34.62 8.30 0.35
N GLU A 552 35.35 9.42 0.48
CA GLU A 552 36.72 9.54 -0.02
C GLU A 552 37.68 8.54 0.65
N ASN A 553 37.42 8.22 1.93
CA ASN A 553 38.15 7.21 2.70
C ASN A 553 37.60 5.78 2.50
N GLY A 554 36.81 5.54 1.45
CA GLY A 554 36.33 4.22 1.08
C GLY A 554 35.18 3.68 1.93
N GLY A 555 34.37 4.55 2.52
CA GLY A 555 33.13 4.17 3.19
C GLY A 555 32.12 3.56 2.20
N ALA A 556 31.45 2.49 2.60
CA ALA A 556 30.44 1.83 1.76
C ALA A 556 29.11 2.58 1.86
N VAL A 557 28.48 2.89 0.72
CA VAL A 557 27.19 3.60 0.64
C VAL A 557 26.28 2.91 -0.36
N LEU A 558 25.04 2.67 0.04
CA LEU A 558 23.93 2.37 -0.86
C LEU A 558 22.96 3.55 -0.87
N ALA A 559 22.79 4.19 -2.03
CA ALA A 559 21.86 5.30 -2.20
C ALA A 559 20.79 4.92 -3.24
N VAL A 560 19.52 5.01 -2.84
CA VAL A 560 18.39 4.55 -3.66
C VAL A 560 17.49 5.72 -4.00
N CYS A 561 17.12 5.88 -5.29
CA CYS A 561 16.14 6.83 -5.80
C CYS A 561 16.41 8.28 -5.35
N GLY A 562 15.66 8.82 -4.39
CA GLY A 562 15.92 10.15 -3.83
C GLY A 562 17.32 10.30 -3.26
N GLY A 563 17.81 9.27 -2.55
CA GLY A 563 19.19 9.25 -2.05
C GLY A 563 20.22 9.31 -3.18
N TYR A 564 19.97 8.63 -4.31
CA TYR A 564 20.81 8.72 -5.51
C TYR A 564 20.88 10.16 -6.03
N GLN A 565 19.72 10.80 -6.18
CA GLN A 565 19.63 12.19 -6.67
C GLN A 565 20.36 13.19 -5.77
N LEU A 566 20.23 13.04 -4.44
CA LEU A 566 20.85 13.92 -3.45
C LEU A 566 22.39 13.82 -3.41
N LEU A 567 22.98 12.71 -3.84
CA LEU A 567 24.43 12.58 -3.95
C LEU A 567 25.03 13.34 -5.15
N GLY A 568 24.22 13.76 -6.12
CA GLY A 568 24.64 14.53 -7.27
C GLY A 568 24.84 16.02 -7.00
N ASP A 569 25.04 16.78 -8.08
CA ASP A 569 25.19 18.23 -8.01
C ASP A 569 23.86 18.91 -7.68
N TYR A 570 22.78 18.49 -8.33
CA TYR A 570 21.43 18.98 -8.07
C TYR A 570 20.33 18.07 -8.61
N TYR A 571 19.13 18.23 -8.06
CA TYR A 571 17.88 17.73 -8.62
C TYR A 571 16.93 18.89 -8.86
N ARG A 572 16.50 19.08 -10.12
CA ARG A 572 15.47 20.06 -10.50
C ARG A 572 14.10 19.40 -10.48
N THR A 573 13.26 19.81 -9.56
CA THR A 573 11.84 19.42 -9.47
C THR A 573 10.99 20.33 -10.37
N PRO A 574 9.69 20.08 -10.53
CA PRO A 574 8.79 21.01 -11.25
C PRO A 574 8.72 22.41 -10.64
N SER A 575 8.95 22.54 -9.34
CA SER A 575 8.77 23.78 -8.58
C SER A 575 10.09 24.50 -8.28
N GLU A 576 11.20 23.75 -8.11
CA GLU A 576 12.43 24.30 -7.60
C GLU A 576 13.67 23.48 -7.98
N LYS A 577 14.84 23.98 -7.57
CA LYS A 577 16.13 23.32 -7.75
C LYS A 577 16.69 22.96 -6.36
N ILE A 578 16.75 21.68 -6.05
CA ILE A 578 17.37 21.13 -4.85
C ILE A 578 18.86 20.93 -5.13
N GLU A 579 19.72 21.67 -4.45
CA GLU A 579 21.17 21.52 -4.59
C GLU A 579 21.62 20.26 -3.84
N GLY A 580 22.31 19.35 -4.51
CA GLY A 580 22.83 18.11 -3.92
C GLY A 580 24.15 18.23 -3.18
N LEU A 581 24.75 17.09 -2.85
CA LEU A 581 26.03 17.01 -2.14
C LEU A 581 27.25 17.11 -3.06
N GLY A 582 27.09 16.86 -4.38
CA GLY A 582 28.20 16.86 -5.33
C GLY A 582 29.25 15.76 -5.06
N ILE A 583 28.84 14.63 -4.49
CA ILE A 583 29.69 13.45 -4.25
C ILE A 583 29.85 12.67 -5.57
N LEU A 584 28.77 12.59 -6.35
CA LEU A 584 28.75 11.97 -7.67
C LEU A 584 28.70 13.05 -8.75
N ASP A 585 29.44 12.85 -9.84
CA ASP A 585 29.39 13.69 -11.03
C ASP A 585 28.11 13.38 -11.81
N ILE A 586 26.97 13.79 -11.26
CA ILE A 586 25.62 13.59 -11.84
C ILE A 586 24.73 14.81 -11.54
N TYR A 587 23.74 15.01 -12.38
CA TYR A 587 22.62 15.91 -12.07
C TYR A 587 21.30 15.30 -12.56
N THR A 588 20.20 15.72 -11.95
CA THR A 588 18.87 15.17 -12.29
C THR A 588 17.90 16.29 -12.67
N GLU A 589 17.20 16.11 -13.79
CA GLU A 589 16.14 16.98 -14.28
C GLU A 589 14.81 16.26 -14.22
N TRP A 590 13.78 16.92 -13.72
CA TRP A 590 12.43 16.40 -13.79
C TRP A 590 11.88 16.51 -15.21
N GLU A 591 11.21 15.46 -15.68
CA GLU A 591 10.49 15.47 -16.94
C GLU A 591 9.07 14.94 -16.75
N LYS A 592 8.16 15.39 -17.65
CA LYS A 592 6.77 14.95 -17.60
C LYS A 592 6.64 13.45 -17.86
N GLY A 593 6.02 12.76 -16.93
CA GLY A 593 5.85 11.30 -16.94
C GLY A 593 6.86 10.61 -16.02
N ARG A 594 6.39 9.61 -15.29
CA ARG A 594 7.25 8.78 -14.44
C ARG A 594 7.74 7.56 -15.21
N LEU A 595 8.96 7.15 -14.97
CA LEU A 595 9.50 5.87 -15.43
C LEU A 595 9.13 4.83 -14.39
N VAL A 596 8.24 3.90 -14.76
CA VAL A 596 7.65 2.91 -13.83
C VAL A 596 7.63 1.55 -14.50
N SER A 597 8.51 0.67 -14.09
CA SER A 597 8.54 -0.74 -14.56
C SER A 597 9.40 -1.65 -13.68
N ASP A 598 9.24 -2.97 -13.88
CA ASP A 598 10.34 -3.88 -13.52
C ASP A 598 11.58 -3.47 -14.33
N ILE A 599 12.78 -3.61 -13.75
CA ILE A 599 14.04 -3.32 -14.44
C ILE A 599 15.03 -4.47 -14.28
N ILE A 600 15.76 -4.77 -15.34
CA ILE A 600 16.79 -5.82 -15.39
C ILE A 600 18.08 -5.23 -15.94
N LEU A 601 19.16 -5.39 -15.19
CA LEU A 601 20.49 -4.91 -15.57
C LEU A 601 21.45 -6.08 -15.78
N GLU A 602 22.38 -5.88 -16.70
CA GLU A 602 23.62 -6.63 -16.79
C GLU A 602 24.75 -5.77 -16.22
N SER A 603 25.44 -6.25 -15.21
CA SER A 603 26.57 -5.55 -14.60
C SER A 603 27.83 -6.40 -14.75
N SER A 604 28.95 -5.79 -15.11
CA SER A 604 30.25 -6.48 -15.18
C SER A 604 30.77 -6.93 -13.80
N ARG A 605 30.15 -6.48 -12.73
CA ARG A 605 30.54 -6.75 -11.35
C ARG A 605 29.93 -8.02 -10.79
N TYR A 606 28.82 -8.50 -11.36
CA TYR A 606 28.02 -9.60 -10.83
C TYR A 606 27.77 -10.65 -11.91
N THR A 607 27.61 -11.89 -11.47
CA THR A 607 27.39 -13.02 -12.38
C THR A 607 25.93 -13.15 -12.80
N MET A 608 25.02 -12.70 -11.92
CA MET A 608 23.58 -12.70 -12.17
C MET A 608 23.08 -11.33 -12.63
N PRO A 609 22.03 -11.29 -13.46
CA PRO A 609 21.33 -10.04 -13.74
C PRO A 609 20.83 -9.39 -12.43
N VAL A 610 21.01 -8.08 -12.30
CA VAL A 610 20.47 -7.32 -11.19
C VAL A 610 19.02 -6.95 -11.52
N THR A 611 18.10 -7.29 -10.65
CA THR A 611 16.66 -7.04 -10.86
C THR A 611 16.10 -6.10 -9.79
N GLY A 612 15.19 -5.24 -10.18
CA GLY A 612 14.51 -4.30 -9.28
C GLY A 612 13.23 -3.75 -9.89
N PHE A 613 12.72 -2.73 -9.26
CA PHE A 613 11.60 -1.94 -9.74
C PHE A 613 12.00 -0.48 -9.78
N GLU A 614 11.71 0.23 -10.87
CA GLU A 614 11.94 1.67 -11.01
C GLU A 614 10.64 2.45 -10.95
N ASN A 615 10.65 3.58 -10.23
CA ASN A 615 9.50 4.49 -10.14
C ASN A 615 9.98 5.90 -9.82
N HIS A 616 10.40 6.66 -10.84
CA HIS A 616 10.94 7.99 -10.65
C HIS A 616 10.51 8.98 -11.74
N GLY A 617 10.43 10.25 -11.38
CA GLY A 617 10.15 11.37 -12.29
C GLY A 617 11.39 12.06 -12.81
N GLY A 618 12.51 11.91 -12.12
CA GLY A 618 13.80 12.49 -12.52
C GLY A 618 14.46 11.73 -13.66
N ARG A 619 15.21 12.45 -14.50
CA ARG A 619 16.12 11.93 -15.52
C ARG A 619 17.53 12.29 -15.10
N THR A 620 18.34 11.29 -14.75
CA THR A 620 19.71 11.50 -14.26
C THR A 620 20.72 11.44 -15.39
N PHE A 621 21.53 12.46 -15.45
CA PHE A 621 22.64 12.59 -16.41
C PHE A 621 23.93 12.29 -15.66
N THR A 622 24.62 11.25 -16.08
CA THR A 622 25.90 10.82 -15.49
C THR A 622 27.06 11.42 -16.28
N GLY A 623 28.00 12.04 -15.55
CA GLY A 623 29.25 12.56 -16.12
C GLY A 623 30.31 11.46 -16.24
N LYS A 624 31.32 11.48 -15.36
CA LYS A 624 32.46 10.54 -15.38
C LYS A 624 32.23 9.26 -14.57
N ASN A 625 31.12 9.15 -13.85
CA ASN A 625 30.83 8.00 -13.01
C ASN A 625 30.57 6.75 -13.86
N GLU A 626 31.10 5.63 -13.43
CA GLU A 626 30.79 4.32 -14.00
C GLU A 626 29.30 3.98 -13.74
N PRO A 627 28.51 3.54 -14.76
CA PRO A 627 27.15 3.11 -14.50
C PRO A 627 27.13 1.83 -13.63
N PHE A 628 26.08 1.67 -12.84
CA PHE A 628 25.88 0.46 -12.04
C PHE A 628 25.62 -0.76 -12.93
N GLY A 629 24.89 -0.58 -14.04
CA GLY A 629 24.70 -1.62 -15.01
C GLY A 629 24.10 -1.13 -16.35
N LYS A 630 24.12 -2.04 -17.33
CA LYS A 630 23.48 -1.85 -18.63
C LYS A 630 22.06 -2.37 -18.59
N VAL A 631 21.10 -1.56 -18.99
CA VAL A 631 19.68 -1.91 -19.03
C VAL A 631 19.42 -2.97 -20.09
N LYS A 632 18.81 -4.09 -19.68
CA LYS A 632 18.29 -5.14 -20.56
C LYS A 632 16.78 -5.05 -20.71
N TYR A 633 16.10 -4.57 -19.69
CA TYR A 633 14.67 -4.27 -19.66
C TYR A 633 14.42 -3.15 -18.66
N GLY A 634 13.49 -2.26 -18.95
CA GLY A 634 13.21 -1.07 -18.16
C GLY A 634 13.78 0.19 -18.81
N ASN A 635 13.84 1.30 -18.07
CA ASN A 635 14.26 2.61 -18.59
C ASN A 635 15.67 3.01 -18.12
N GLY A 636 15.95 2.89 -16.81
CA GLY A 636 17.23 3.27 -16.21
C GLY A 636 17.32 4.75 -15.84
N ASN A 637 18.52 5.34 -15.97
CA ASN A 637 18.77 6.74 -15.55
C ASN A 637 17.85 7.74 -16.27
N ARG A 638 17.53 7.48 -17.55
CA ARG A 638 16.65 8.30 -18.39
C ARG A 638 16.17 7.50 -19.61
N ASP A 639 15.17 8.04 -20.30
CA ASP A 639 14.62 7.41 -21.50
C ASP A 639 15.71 7.11 -22.54
N ASN A 640 15.79 5.85 -22.96
CA ASN A 640 16.69 5.35 -24.00
C ASN A 640 18.20 5.55 -23.76
N ASP A 641 18.63 5.76 -22.53
CA ASP A 641 20.06 5.87 -22.18
C ASP A 641 20.79 4.52 -22.24
N GLY A 642 20.08 3.47 -21.88
CA GLY A 642 20.61 2.09 -21.88
C GLY A 642 21.50 1.79 -20.69
N TYR A 643 21.64 2.70 -19.74
CA TYR A 643 22.40 2.56 -18.51
C TYR A 643 21.57 2.94 -17.28
N GLU A 644 21.97 2.42 -16.14
CA GLU A 644 21.31 2.67 -14.87
C GLU A 644 22.34 2.86 -13.76
N GLY A 645 22.00 3.78 -12.82
CA GLY A 645 22.76 4.06 -11.63
C GLY A 645 24.12 4.69 -11.88
N ALA A 646 24.87 4.86 -10.81
CA ALA A 646 26.23 5.33 -10.81
C ALA A 646 27.05 4.64 -9.71
N VAL A 647 28.30 4.37 -9.97
CA VAL A 647 29.23 3.80 -9.01
C VAL A 647 30.44 4.71 -8.89
N TYR A 648 30.84 5.01 -7.63
CA TYR A 648 32.02 5.77 -7.31
C TYR A 648 32.67 5.19 -6.06
N LYS A 649 33.90 4.68 -6.16
CA LYS A 649 34.57 3.98 -5.05
C LYS A 649 33.69 2.86 -4.48
N ASN A 650 33.27 2.95 -3.21
CA ASN A 650 32.37 2.01 -2.55
C ASN A 650 30.93 2.52 -2.47
N VAL A 651 30.58 3.53 -3.25
CA VAL A 651 29.20 4.03 -3.39
C VAL A 651 28.53 3.29 -4.54
N ILE A 652 27.35 2.73 -4.27
CA ILE A 652 26.38 2.25 -5.27
C ILE A 652 25.15 3.15 -5.17
N ALA A 653 24.82 3.83 -6.25
CA ALA A 653 23.68 4.71 -6.33
C ALA A 653 22.79 4.29 -7.49
N THR A 654 21.48 4.14 -7.28
CA THR A 654 20.58 3.45 -8.21
C THR A 654 19.13 3.89 -8.07
N TYR A 655 18.33 3.74 -9.14
CA TYR A 655 16.87 3.86 -9.11
C TYR A 655 16.17 2.54 -8.78
N LEU A 656 16.89 1.43 -8.64
CA LEU A 656 16.29 0.14 -8.34
C LEU A 656 15.82 0.07 -6.90
N HIS A 657 14.54 -0.07 -6.73
CA HIS A 657 13.93 -0.37 -5.45
C HIS A 657 13.24 -1.72 -5.41
N GLY A 658 12.45 -1.92 -4.35
CA GLY A 658 11.59 -3.02 -4.17
C GLY A 658 11.90 -4.08 -3.12
N PRO A 659 12.79 -3.93 -2.09
CA PRO A 659 14.11 -3.32 -2.02
C PRO A 659 15.13 -4.02 -2.92
N LEU A 660 16.25 -3.38 -3.21
CA LEU A 660 17.27 -3.91 -4.13
C LEU A 660 17.91 -5.22 -3.64
N LEU A 661 18.41 -5.22 -2.40
CA LEU A 661 19.36 -6.24 -1.93
C LEU A 661 18.77 -7.65 -1.80
N PRO A 662 17.54 -7.87 -1.33
CA PRO A 662 17.01 -9.21 -1.12
C PRO A 662 16.97 -10.10 -2.37
N LYS A 663 16.73 -9.53 -3.56
CA LYS A 663 16.71 -10.27 -4.82
C LYS A 663 18.06 -10.32 -5.52
N ASN A 664 19.04 -9.58 -5.01
CA ASN A 664 20.37 -9.43 -5.59
C ASN A 664 21.44 -9.72 -4.53
N PRO A 665 21.56 -10.98 -4.09
CA PRO A 665 22.46 -11.35 -2.99
C PRO A 665 23.92 -11.02 -3.28
N GLU A 666 24.38 -11.08 -4.54
CA GLU A 666 25.73 -10.70 -4.92
C GLU A 666 26.03 -9.20 -4.66
N VAL A 667 25.03 -8.34 -4.88
CA VAL A 667 25.14 -6.89 -4.60
C VAL A 667 25.23 -6.63 -3.10
N CYS A 668 24.42 -7.33 -2.31
CA CYS A 668 24.46 -7.23 -0.85
C CYS A 668 25.82 -7.68 -0.32
N ASP A 669 26.26 -8.84 -0.77
CA ASP A 669 27.51 -9.44 -0.31
C ASP A 669 28.75 -8.61 -0.72
N ASP A 670 28.74 -7.98 -1.89
CA ASP A 670 29.77 -7.02 -2.33
C ASP A 670 29.88 -5.83 -1.38
N LEU A 671 28.74 -5.20 -1.00
CA LEU A 671 28.72 -4.10 -0.04
C LEU A 671 29.27 -4.54 1.34
N LEU A 672 28.82 -5.69 1.84
CA LEU A 672 29.24 -6.23 3.12
C LEU A 672 30.75 -6.55 3.13
N LYS A 673 31.26 -7.19 2.07
CA LYS A 673 32.69 -7.51 1.92
C LYS A 673 33.56 -6.26 1.92
N ARG A 674 33.19 -5.24 1.15
CA ARG A 674 33.96 -3.97 1.12
C ARG A 674 34.03 -3.31 2.50
N ALA A 675 32.93 -3.34 3.26
CA ALA A 675 32.93 -2.81 4.62
C ALA A 675 33.80 -3.64 5.58
N LEU A 676 33.74 -4.97 5.47
CA LEU A 676 34.60 -5.86 6.27
C LEU A 676 36.08 -5.71 5.92
N GLU A 677 36.41 -5.65 4.63
CA GLU A 677 37.79 -5.45 4.15
C GLU A 677 38.37 -4.12 4.63
N LYS A 678 37.58 -3.05 4.56
CA LYS A 678 38.00 -1.74 5.08
C LYS A 678 38.29 -1.79 6.57
N LYS A 679 37.45 -2.49 7.35
CA LYS A 679 37.50 -2.51 8.81
C LYS A 679 38.53 -3.50 9.37
N TYR A 680 38.62 -4.70 8.76
CA TYR A 680 39.39 -5.84 9.28
C TYR A 680 40.50 -6.30 8.35
N GLY A 681 40.66 -5.68 7.18
CA GLY A 681 41.55 -6.17 6.13
C GLY A 681 41.08 -7.55 5.63
N ALA A 682 42.00 -8.52 5.54
CA ALA A 682 41.69 -9.89 5.12
C ALA A 682 41.27 -10.79 6.31
N ASP A 683 41.24 -10.29 7.53
CA ASP A 683 40.98 -11.06 8.74
C ASP A 683 39.47 -11.21 9.00
N TYR A 684 38.78 -11.92 8.13
CA TYR A 684 37.38 -12.32 8.32
C TYR A 684 37.04 -13.55 7.47
N VAL A 685 35.99 -14.28 7.86
CA VAL A 685 35.45 -15.40 7.08
C VAL A 685 34.08 -14.98 6.51
N PHE A 686 33.87 -15.21 5.23
CA PHE A 686 32.64 -14.87 4.55
C PHE A 686 32.07 -16.10 3.83
N PRO A 687 31.39 -17.02 4.55
CA PRO A 687 30.82 -18.21 3.97
C PRO A 687 29.78 -17.91 2.91
N GLU A 688 29.69 -18.76 1.89
CA GLU A 688 28.56 -18.71 0.96
C GLU A 688 27.26 -19.06 1.69
N LEU A 689 26.18 -18.39 1.30
CA LEU A 689 24.84 -18.68 1.80
C LEU A 689 24.02 -19.41 0.74
N GLU A 690 22.98 -20.10 1.20
CA GLU A 690 21.98 -20.69 0.34
C GLU A 690 21.04 -19.61 -0.20
N ASP A 691 21.15 -19.28 -1.49
CA ASP A 691 20.48 -18.17 -2.18
C ASP A 691 19.46 -18.65 -3.24
N SER A 692 18.97 -19.90 -3.17
CA SER A 692 18.01 -20.44 -4.15
C SER A 692 16.72 -19.63 -4.23
N ALA A 693 16.19 -19.19 -3.09
CA ALA A 693 14.99 -18.38 -3.04
C ALA A 693 15.18 -16.98 -3.65
N GLU A 694 16.32 -16.33 -3.37
CA GLU A 694 16.74 -15.05 -3.94
C GLU A 694 16.85 -15.15 -5.47
N ARG A 695 17.52 -16.20 -5.93
CA ARG A 695 17.68 -16.49 -7.37
C ARG A 695 16.35 -16.81 -8.04
N SER A 696 15.46 -17.54 -7.38
CA SER A 696 14.11 -17.84 -7.89
C SER A 696 13.27 -16.58 -8.05
N ALA A 697 13.31 -15.65 -7.08
CA ALA A 697 12.61 -14.38 -7.17
C ALA A 697 13.13 -13.52 -8.34
N SER A 698 14.45 -13.43 -8.53
CA SER A 698 15.07 -12.75 -9.67
C SER A 698 14.73 -13.44 -10.99
N ALA A 699 14.78 -14.79 -11.04
CA ALA A 699 14.50 -15.58 -12.24
C ALA A 699 13.06 -15.41 -12.75
N VAL A 700 12.08 -15.22 -11.88
CA VAL A 700 10.69 -14.94 -12.29
C VAL A 700 10.62 -13.65 -13.12
N ILE A 701 11.32 -12.59 -12.70
CA ILE A 701 11.36 -11.32 -13.42
C ILE A 701 12.12 -11.49 -14.75
N CYS A 702 13.29 -12.08 -14.71
CA CYS A 702 14.08 -12.35 -15.93
C CYS A 702 13.31 -13.21 -16.93
N GLY A 703 12.65 -14.27 -16.48
CA GLY A 703 11.86 -15.17 -17.34
C GLY A 703 10.63 -14.50 -17.97
N ARG A 704 10.11 -13.44 -17.36
CA ARG A 704 8.96 -12.67 -17.88
C ARG A 704 9.37 -11.77 -19.05
N TYR A 705 10.53 -11.15 -19.00
CA TYR A 705 10.92 -10.07 -19.91
C TYR A 705 12.10 -10.39 -20.82
N LEU A 706 13.05 -11.22 -20.40
CA LEU A 706 14.13 -11.65 -21.27
C LEU A 706 13.64 -12.83 -22.09
N LYS A 707 13.50 -12.67 -23.40
CA LYS A 707 13.20 -13.77 -24.32
C LYS A 707 14.27 -14.85 -24.15
N LYS A 708 13.86 -16.12 -24.02
CA LYS A 708 14.78 -17.24 -24.17
C LYS A 708 15.41 -17.10 -25.56
N SER A 709 16.69 -16.67 -25.59
CA SER A 709 17.52 -16.66 -26.79
C SER A 709 17.77 -18.07 -27.28
#